data_207938560338712ba6a73038d8037645
#
_entry.id   207938560338712ba6a73038d8037645
#
_cell.length_a   1.000
_cell.length_b   1.000
_cell.length_c   1.000
_cell.angle_alpha   90.00
_cell.angle_beta   90.00
_cell.angle_gamma   90.00
#
_symmetry.space_group_name_H-M   'P 1'
#
loop_
_entity.id
_entity.type
_entity.pdbx_description
1 polymer ?
#
loop_
_entity_poly.entity_id
_entity_poly.type
_entity_poly.pdbx_seq_one_letter_code
_entity_poly.pdbx_strand_id
1 'polypeptide(L)'
;MEREAQVKVNRRRFLASATAAAALGSTVKGAASNRTIYVVPNFHPASCGWLTTFSKERVFCANSYLNHLDRVRDDPSYAFVLSEVNNMIAIMNFRPERVPELKQRIQEGRVELVNAFFLESTINLSGGEALARLGAEGLRWQQKVFGVRPRFAWTIDVCGTHDQMAQITSGLGLEAMVYTRKNPTGKALHWALSPDGSRTLAISPGHYSELSPVFKTKEPLTPKELDEVAKFLDEKQKITPEGAPVLVLGGNDDYALAPAYQNYPREFIAKWKERDPATEIRFSTLSKYLDAVLPALKSGAVKIPTMPGGTAYDFDAFWIESPRMKSWFRRNEHALQSAEMLSTVASLKAGFDYPADALYRAWVQMFLSMDRNSLWGSAGGMVFEDAKSWDVRDRLTWIEKESNKTLAGAGSAVLASGDAIGVFNSANWKRSDPFVIQAQVAPEGSQSQTLADGSVLCEMELQPASVGAWKVVQPPKEASVPLPEVIETDHYWARVSPQTGALVSLKLKPGGREILAAPANVLVAEKPKSQSGDPGDFILGRPQRDKLASSLDYPAQISVTTGPLATTVIVEGKFLGGKTSRRLMRFYQHNPRIDFETEVEDLPNLTVLVAEFPLAASVDEVRRGIPFGFSHGAWAKPNPELHGWTTGIVPAVRWSHYALAGGGGVALFDRGLTGREINGNTPIIYLYNATDKYYGHPNSWLSGAGKHRFHYALMAHGGEWATARVPHAAWEYNCPPVILQGRVAAPPKSFLQTSPNVIVEALHRDGNEIELRLAECMGSRGDAEVVLDLPHKGAWLTDLTGGRRKPLTGGPRYHFPVNPQQIVTLRFGAGSAVSVPEPIRQWDELVPSGKLPALHEYSDQKGHPRDAA
;
A
#
# COMPACT_ATOMS: atom_id res chain seq x y z
N MET A 1 40.37 5.25 -4.05
CA MET A 1 40.34 5.83 -5.41
C MET A 1 39.53 5.04 -6.43
N GLU A 2 39.39 3.72 -6.29
CA GLU A 2 38.54 2.92 -7.20
C GLU A 2 37.04 3.02 -6.92
N ARG A 3 36.61 3.28 -5.69
CA ARG A 3 35.19 3.42 -5.33
C ARG A 3 34.49 4.69 -5.85
N GLU A 4 35.25 5.80 -6.02
CA GLU A 4 34.66 7.02 -6.63
C GLU A 4 34.41 6.94 -8.14
N ALA A 5 35.10 6.03 -8.84
CA ALA A 5 34.90 5.85 -10.28
C ALA A 5 33.61 5.09 -10.64
N GLN A 6 33.17 4.16 -9.80
CA GLN A 6 31.94 3.36 -10.06
C GLN A 6 30.65 4.17 -9.86
N VAL A 7 30.60 5.04 -8.86
CA VAL A 7 29.43 5.91 -8.62
C VAL A 7 29.24 6.94 -9.75
N LYS A 8 30.34 7.39 -10.38
CA LYS A 8 30.27 8.34 -11.51
C LYS A 8 29.74 7.73 -12.81
N VAL A 9 29.87 6.43 -13.02
CA VAL A 9 29.43 5.77 -14.26
C VAL A 9 27.90 5.61 -14.28
N ASN A 10 27.24 5.34 -13.16
CA ASN A 10 25.78 5.21 -13.09
C ASN A 10 25.06 6.56 -13.25
N ARG A 11 25.63 7.65 -12.77
CA ARG A 11 25.09 9.01 -12.97
C ARG A 11 25.14 9.49 -14.43
N ARG A 12 26.15 9.13 -15.21
CA ARG A 12 26.27 9.53 -16.60
C ARG A 12 25.27 8.84 -17.54
N ARG A 13 24.86 7.63 -17.25
CA ARG A 13 23.82 6.92 -18.06
C ARG A 13 22.40 7.44 -17.82
N PHE A 14 22.11 7.95 -16.64
CA PHE A 14 20.81 8.59 -16.34
C PHE A 14 20.61 9.90 -17.13
N LEU A 15 21.67 10.63 -17.44
CA LEU A 15 21.64 11.85 -18.25
C LEU A 15 21.69 11.59 -19.77
N ALA A 16 22.11 10.41 -20.21
CA ALA A 16 22.29 10.11 -21.63
C ALA A 16 21.01 9.67 -22.37
N SER A 17 19.95 9.33 -21.65
CA SER A 17 18.65 8.95 -22.27
C SER A 17 17.78 10.15 -22.68
N ALA A 18 18.20 11.38 -22.39
CA ALA A 18 17.45 12.60 -22.74
C ALA A 18 17.98 13.33 -24.01
N THR A 19 18.97 12.77 -24.71
CA THR A 19 19.63 13.47 -25.82
C THR A 19 19.61 12.71 -27.14
N ALA A 20 18.41 12.42 -27.65
CA ALA A 20 18.28 11.97 -29.04
C ALA A 20 16.99 12.54 -29.68
N ALA A 21 16.90 13.85 -29.80
CA ALA A 21 16.06 14.53 -30.81
C ALA A 21 16.34 16.04 -30.80
N ALA A 22 17.39 16.49 -31.43
CA ALA A 22 17.54 17.90 -31.76
C ALA A 22 18.45 18.08 -32.97
N ALA A 23 17.85 18.20 -34.11
CA ALA A 23 18.42 19.00 -35.21
C ALA A 23 17.29 19.42 -36.14
N LEU A 24 16.84 20.63 -36.00
CA LEU A 24 16.47 21.56 -37.13
C LEU A 24 16.02 22.89 -36.51
N GLY A 25 16.85 23.88 -36.67
CA GLY A 25 16.61 25.20 -36.13
C GLY A 25 15.71 26.05 -37.02
N SER A 26 14.94 26.93 -36.40
CA SER A 26 14.56 28.22 -36.92
C SER A 26 14.29 29.17 -35.76
N THR A 27 15.08 30.22 -35.70
CA THR A 27 14.94 31.35 -34.77
C THR A 27 13.72 32.17 -35.12
N VAL A 28 12.65 32.00 -34.36
CA VAL A 28 11.58 33.02 -34.30
C VAL A 28 11.77 33.77 -32.97
N LYS A 29 12.25 34.99 -33.03
CA LYS A 29 12.15 35.94 -31.90
C LYS A 29 10.68 36.30 -31.72
N GLY A 30 9.97 35.53 -30.92
CA GLY A 30 8.67 35.91 -30.34
C GLY A 30 8.90 36.95 -29.23
N ALA A 31 7.99 37.94 -29.13
CA ALA A 31 7.99 38.89 -28.04
C ALA A 31 8.12 38.17 -26.68
N ALA A 32 9.05 38.65 -25.85
CA ALA A 32 9.31 38.06 -24.53
C ALA A 32 8.04 38.18 -23.68
N SER A 33 7.30 37.08 -23.53
CA SER A 33 6.23 36.99 -22.55
C SER A 33 6.87 36.91 -21.17
N ASN A 34 6.45 37.74 -20.21
CA ASN A 34 6.90 37.69 -18.84
C ASN A 34 6.65 36.27 -18.27
N ARG A 35 7.71 35.50 -18.04
CA ARG A 35 7.67 34.16 -17.54
C ARG A 35 7.87 34.19 -16.02
N THR A 36 7.02 33.53 -15.27
CA THR A 36 7.19 33.34 -13.82
C THR A 36 7.52 31.90 -13.49
N ILE A 37 8.56 31.71 -12.73
CA ILE A 37 9.04 30.39 -12.26
C ILE A 37 8.95 30.35 -10.75
N TYR A 38 8.20 29.37 -10.25
CA TYR A 38 8.14 29.04 -8.82
C TYR A 38 9.14 27.94 -8.52
N VAL A 39 10.10 28.24 -7.68
CA VAL A 39 11.03 27.26 -7.09
C VAL A 39 10.54 26.96 -5.69
N VAL A 40 10.16 25.70 -5.44
CA VAL A 40 9.69 25.23 -4.15
C VAL A 40 10.77 24.35 -3.54
N PRO A 41 11.63 24.91 -2.65
CA PRO A 41 12.66 24.15 -1.96
C PRO A 41 12.02 23.09 -1.07
N ASN A 42 12.49 21.86 -1.25
CA ASN A 42 12.06 20.71 -0.47
C ASN A 42 13.24 19.76 -0.29
N PHE A 43 13.09 18.83 0.59
CA PHE A 43 13.90 17.64 0.63
C PHE A 43 13.03 16.42 0.95
N HIS A 44 13.57 15.26 0.69
CA HIS A 44 12.84 14.01 0.74
C HIS A 44 13.49 13.06 1.74
N PRO A 45 13.13 13.17 3.03
CA PRO A 45 13.73 12.31 4.05
C PRO A 45 13.16 10.90 3.99
N ALA A 46 14.00 9.91 4.24
CA ALA A 46 13.52 8.59 4.59
C ALA A 46 12.79 8.65 5.93
N SER A 47 11.66 7.95 6.06
CA SER A 47 10.76 8.15 7.18
C SER A 47 10.92 7.15 8.31
N CYS A 48 11.16 5.88 8.03
CA CYS A 48 11.11 4.83 9.04
C CYS A 48 12.21 3.77 8.91
N GLY A 49 13.41 4.17 8.59
CA GLY A 49 14.56 3.28 8.49
C GLY A 49 14.79 2.76 7.07
N TRP A 50 15.47 3.53 6.25
CA TRP A 50 15.88 3.12 4.91
C TRP A 50 17.34 2.66 4.87
N LEU A 51 18.26 3.53 5.25
CA LEU A 51 19.72 3.25 5.23
C LEU A 51 20.31 3.05 6.62
N THR A 52 19.59 3.44 7.66
CA THR A 52 20.02 3.31 9.05
C THR A 52 18.83 3.14 9.99
N THR A 53 19.06 3.10 11.29
CA THR A 53 18.02 2.88 12.29
C THR A 53 17.03 4.03 12.35
N PHE A 54 15.79 3.75 12.74
CA PHE A 54 14.74 4.74 12.94
C PHE A 54 15.22 5.96 13.77
N SER A 55 15.92 5.70 14.86
CA SER A 55 16.43 6.76 15.76
C SER A 55 17.39 7.71 15.06
N LYS A 56 18.38 7.19 14.32
CA LYS A 56 19.34 8.01 13.56
C LYS A 56 18.66 8.81 12.48
N GLU A 57 17.77 8.20 11.71
CA GLU A 57 17.04 8.91 10.66
C GLU A 57 16.18 10.04 11.20
N ARG A 58 15.55 9.87 12.38
CA ARG A 58 14.81 10.96 13.04
C ARG A 58 15.71 12.15 13.39
N VAL A 59 16.91 11.93 13.86
CA VAL A 59 17.87 13.00 14.11
C VAL A 59 18.29 13.68 12.80
N PHE A 60 18.59 12.92 11.74
CA PHE A 60 18.93 13.50 10.44
C PHE A 60 17.79 14.35 9.87
N CYS A 61 16.55 13.89 9.97
CA CYS A 61 15.37 14.66 9.57
C CYS A 61 15.27 15.99 10.35
N ALA A 62 15.40 15.93 11.68
CA ALA A 62 15.35 17.12 12.51
C ALA A 62 16.45 18.12 12.13
N ASN A 63 17.69 17.65 11.94
CA ASN A 63 18.82 18.49 11.54
C ASN A 63 18.61 19.14 10.16
N SER A 64 18.12 18.39 9.18
CA SER A 64 17.81 18.93 7.86
C SER A 64 16.75 20.00 7.90
N TYR A 65 15.65 19.76 8.59
CA TYR A 65 14.57 20.74 8.74
C TYR A 65 15.02 22.01 9.46
N LEU A 66 15.80 21.86 10.52
CA LEU A 66 16.31 23.01 11.28
C LEU A 66 17.35 23.80 10.49
N ASN A 67 18.16 23.15 9.66
CA ASN A 67 19.09 23.84 8.77
C ASN A 67 18.37 24.69 7.72
N HIS A 68 17.26 24.18 7.15
CA HIS A 68 16.40 24.98 6.27
C HIS A 68 15.70 26.11 7.03
N LEU A 69 15.27 25.86 8.27
CA LEU A 69 14.64 26.88 9.13
C LEU A 69 15.61 28.03 9.44
N ASP A 70 16.88 27.71 9.70
CA ASP A 70 17.93 28.71 9.88
C ASP A 70 18.10 29.57 8.61
N ARG A 71 18.09 28.96 7.43
CA ARG A 71 18.14 29.70 6.16
C ARG A 71 16.92 30.60 5.99
N VAL A 72 15.71 30.17 6.36
CA VAL A 72 14.51 31.02 6.34
C VAL A 72 14.66 32.23 7.24
N ARG A 73 15.27 32.05 8.43
CA ARG A 73 15.55 33.15 9.36
C ARG A 73 16.53 34.16 8.73
N ASP A 74 17.62 33.66 8.11
CA ASP A 74 18.75 34.47 7.71
C ASP A 74 18.56 35.13 6.32
N ASP A 75 17.71 34.55 5.44
CA ASP A 75 17.41 35.09 4.11
C ASP A 75 15.90 35.25 3.87
N PRO A 76 15.42 36.50 3.77
CA PRO A 76 14.00 36.79 3.51
C PRO A 76 13.48 36.24 2.18
N SER A 77 14.37 36.00 1.20
CA SER A 77 14.01 35.44 -0.10
C SER A 77 13.81 33.92 -0.07
N TYR A 78 14.17 33.25 1.04
CA TYR A 78 14.08 31.82 1.15
C TYR A 78 12.75 31.37 1.76
N ALA A 79 12.17 30.35 1.16
CA ALA A 79 11.02 29.61 1.67
C ALA A 79 11.25 28.13 1.44
N PHE A 80 10.60 27.25 2.18
CA PHE A 80 10.67 25.81 1.93
C PHE A 80 9.40 25.08 2.41
N VAL A 81 9.25 23.81 2.02
CA VAL A 81 8.12 22.98 2.42
C VAL A 81 8.58 21.81 3.27
N LEU A 82 7.76 21.47 4.28
CA LEU A 82 7.90 20.29 5.13
C LEU A 82 6.84 19.27 4.74
N SER A 83 7.26 18.04 4.55
CA SER A 83 6.37 16.91 4.38
C SER A 83 6.39 16.01 5.63
N GLU A 84 5.30 15.35 5.95
CA GLU A 84 5.21 14.27 6.93
C GLU A 84 5.23 14.66 8.42
N VAL A 85 4.20 14.21 9.11
CA VAL A 85 4.00 14.39 10.54
C VAL A 85 5.13 13.77 11.38
N ASN A 86 5.58 12.56 11.04
CA ASN A 86 6.61 11.88 11.80
C ASN A 86 7.96 12.63 11.80
N ASN A 87 8.25 13.43 10.78
CA ASN A 87 9.44 14.27 10.73
C ASN A 87 9.29 15.51 11.61
N MET A 88 8.08 16.05 11.72
CA MET A 88 7.80 17.14 12.66
C MET A 88 7.86 16.68 14.12
N ILE A 89 7.42 15.46 14.43
CA ILE A 89 7.59 14.86 15.76
C ILE A 89 9.09 14.74 16.09
N ALA A 90 9.95 14.46 15.13
CA ALA A 90 11.40 14.44 15.35
C ALA A 90 11.93 15.79 15.85
N ILE A 91 11.50 16.92 15.27
CA ILE A 91 11.87 18.26 15.75
C ILE A 91 11.38 18.47 17.19
N MET A 92 10.13 18.09 17.46
CA MET A 92 9.53 18.23 18.81
C MET A 92 10.27 17.41 19.88
N ASN A 93 10.81 16.25 19.50
CA ASN A 93 11.53 15.38 20.44
C ASN A 93 12.99 15.83 20.65
N PHE A 94 13.68 16.20 19.58
CA PHE A 94 15.12 16.49 19.66
C PHE A 94 15.45 17.96 19.90
N ARG A 95 14.61 18.88 19.43
CA ARG A 95 14.83 20.33 19.52
C ARG A 95 13.52 21.08 19.79
N PRO A 96 12.82 20.76 20.91
CA PRO A 96 11.52 21.35 21.24
C PRO A 96 11.55 22.88 21.35
N GLU A 97 12.68 23.46 21.71
CA GLU A 97 12.89 24.91 21.80
C GLU A 97 12.79 25.65 20.46
N ARG A 98 12.91 24.89 19.33
CA ARG A 98 12.80 25.47 17.98
C ARG A 98 11.37 25.44 17.43
N VAL A 99 10.45 24.75 18.09
CA VAL A 99 9.04 24.64 17.65
C VAL A 99 8.32 25.99 17.59
N PRO A 100 8.50 26.93 18.55
CA PRO A 100 7.89 28.26 18.42
C PRO A 100 8.34 29.04 17.20
N GLU A 101 9.63 29.01 16.85
CA GLU A 101 10.17 29.61 15.63
C GLU A 101 9.55 28.96 14.37
N LEU A 102 9.48 27.64 14.33
CA LEU A 102 8.85 26.93 13.22
C LEU A 102 7.39 27.36 13.02
N LYS A 103 6.61 27.44 14.09
CA LYS A 103 5.22 27.93 14.05
C LYS A 103 5.14 29.36 13.51
N GLN A 104 6.03 30.24 13.94
CA GLN A 104 6.10 31.61 13.45
C GLN A 104 6.35 31.64 11.93
N ARG A 105 7.33 30.89 11.42
CA ARG A 105 7.64 30.86 9.98
C ARG A 105 6.52 30.25 9.14
N ILE A 106 5.78 29.31 9.70
CA ILE A 106 4.56 28.77 9.07
C ILE A 106 3.48 29.88 8.99
N GLN A 107 3.25 30.63 10.05
CA GLN A 107 2.29 31.76 10.05
C GLN A 107 2.67 32.88 9.08
N GLU A 108 3.96 33.12 8.89
CA GLU A 108 4.50 34.08 7.90
C GLU A 108 4.33 33.58 6.44
N GLY A 109 3.93 32.30 6.24
CA GLY A 109 3.81 31.68 4.91
C GLY A 109 5.16 31.49 4.20
N ARG A 110 6.24 31.36 4.96
CA ARG A 110 7.61 31.10 4.47
C ARG A 110 8.02 29.64 4.67
N VAL A 111 7.34 28.93 5.55
CA VAL A 111 7.39 27.48 5.71
C VAL A 111 5.98 26.94 5.50
N GLU A 112 5.84 25.85 4.73
CA GLU A 112 4.56 25.22 4.49
C GLU A 112 4.59 23.75 4.90
N LEU A 113 3.57 23.30 5.62
CA LEU A 113 3.27 21.89 5.83
C LEU A 113 2.51 21.37 4.63
N VAL A 114 3.18 20.65 3.76
CA VAL A 114 2.66 20.37 2.41
C VAL A 114 1.87 19.09 2.33
N ASN A 115 2.22 18.05 3.09
CA ASN A 115 1.58 16.73 2.99
C ASN A 115 0.43 16.57 4.00
N ALA A 116 -0.76 16.27 3.50
CA ALA A 116 -1.90 15.91 4.33
C ALA A 116 -1.75 14.53 4.99
N PHE A 117 -1.04 13.60 4.37
CA PHE A 117 -0.81 12.29 4.95
C PHE A 117 0.17 12.34 6.13
N PHE A 118 -0.01 11.44 7.10
CA PHE A 118 0.86 11.34 8.27
C PHE A 118 2.32 11.12 7.88
N LEU A 119 2.53 10.34 6.82
CA LEU A 119 3.81 10.16 6.13
C LEU A 119 3.58 9.81 4.67
N GLU A 120 4.62 9.81 3.87
CA GLU A 120 4.58 9.33 2.50
C GLU A 120 4.59 7.80 2.49
N SER A 121 3.45 7.21 2.13
CA SER A 121 3.23 5.77 2.22
C SER A 121 3.30 5.06 0.87
N THR A 122 3.46 3.75 0.93
CA THR A 122 3.31 2.86 -0.22
C THR A 122 1.83 2.67 -0.54
N ILE A 123 1.23 3.65 -1.21
CA ILE A 123 -0.21 3.73 -1.46
C ILE A 123 -0.80 2.55 -2.24
N ASN A 124 0.02 1.75 -2.91
CA ASN A 124 -0.41 0.61 -3.72
C ASN A 124 -0.43 -0.74 -2.98
N LEU A 125 -0.01 -0.80 -1.73
CA LEU A 125 0.16 -2.06 -0.97
C LEU A 125 -0.72 -2.17 0.27
N SER A 126 -1.19 -1.05 0.82
CA SER A 126 -2.12 -1.03 1.97
C SER A 126 -3.56 -1.30 1.55
N GLY A 127 -4.45 -1.52 2.51
CA GLY A 127 -5.88 -1.46 2.30
C GLY A 127 -6.40 -0.04 2.21
N GLY A 128 -7.65 0.11 1.79
CA GLY A 128 -8.28 1.41 1.61
C GLY A 128 -8.43 2.18 2.91
N GLU A 129 -8.93 1.53 3.96
CA GLU A 129 -9.15 2.17 5.26
C GLU A 129 -7.87 2.70 5.88
N ALA A 130 -6.78 1.93 5.83
CA ALA A 130 -5.49 2.38 6.35
C ALA A 130 -5.00 3.66 5.64
N LEU A 131 -5.18 3.74 4.31
CA LEU A 131 -4.80 4.91 3.53
C LEU A 131 -5.69 6.12 3.82
N ALA A 132 -7.01 5.94 3.94
CA ALA A 132 -7.93 7.02 4.30
C ALA A 132 -7.61 7.59 5.69
N ARG A 133 -7.34 6.72 6.67
CA ARG A 133 -6.97 7.14 8.03
C ARG A 133 -5.61 7.80 8.09
N LEU A 134 -4.64 7.33 7.31
CA LEU A 134 -3.34 7.98 7.20
C LEU A 134 -3.47 9.47 6.82
N GLY A 135 -4.38 9.78 5.88
CA GLY A 135 -4.68 11.15 5.47
C GLY A 135 -5.50 11.91 6.51
N ALA A 136 -6.56 11.32 7.03
CA ALA A 136 -7.42 11.97 8.03
C ALA A 136 -6.65 12.30 9.32
N GLU A 137 -5.81 11.38 9.80
CA GLU A 137 -4.98 11.61 11.00
C GLU A 137 -3.87 12.63 10.74
N GLY A 138 -3.22 12.57 9.56
CA GLY A 138 -2.22 13.58 9.22
C GLY A 138 -2.80 15.00 9.22
N LEU A 139 -4.02 15.17 8.69
CA LEU A 139 -4.75 16.45 8.76
C LEU A 139 -5.13 16.83 10.19
N ARG A 140 -5.67 15.89 10.96
CA ARG A 140 -6.05 16.12 12.36
C ARG A 140 -4.86 16.54 13.22
N TRP A 141 -3.73 15.82 13.06
CA TRP A 141 -2.51 16.09 13.80
C TRP A 141 -1.98 17.50 13.52
N GLN A 142 -1.86 17.86 12.23
CA GLN A 142 -1.32 19.17 11.83
C GLN A 142 -2.23 20.32 12.26
N GLN A 143 -3.54 20.13 12.17
CA GLN A 143 -4.51 21.11 12.64
C GLN A 143 -4.42 21.30 14.17
N LYS A 144 -4.31 20.22 14.95
CA LYS A 144 -4.24 20.26 16.41
C LYS A 144 -2.92 20.80 16.93
N VAL A 145 -1.80 20.46 16.29
CA VAL A 145 -0.45 20.78 16.78
C VAL A 145 0.07 22.12 16.24
N PHE A 146 -0.17 22.42 14.97
CA PHE A 146 0.33 23.61 14.29
C PHE A 146 -0.75 24.61 13.91
N GLY A 147 -2.02 24.26 13.98
CA GLY A 147 -3.14 25.12 13.61
C GLY A 147 -3.33 25.29 12.10
N VAL A 148 -2.72 24.40 11.29
CA VAL A 148 -2.78 24.45 9.82
C VAL A 148 -3.39 23.20 9.22
N ARG A 149 -3.99 23.36 8.06
CA ARG A 149 -4.55 22.26 7.27
C ARG A 149 -3.85 22.20 5.92
N PRO A 150 -3.02 21.18 5.65
CA PRO A 150 -2.39 20.99 4.35
C PRO A 150 -3.41 20.87 3.20
N ARG A 151 -2.98 21.30 2.01
CA ARG A 151 -3.82 21.37 0.80
C ARG A 151 -3.54 20.24 -0.18
N PHE A 152 -2.48 19.45 0.05
CA PHE A 152 -1.95 18.51 -0.95
C PHE A 152 -1.87 17.09 -0.40
N ALA A 153 -2.11 16.12 -1.28
CA ALA A 153 -1.59 14.77 -1.15
C ALA A 153 -0.17 14.76 -1.77
N TRP A 154 0.86 14.67 -0.93
CA TRP A 154 2.26 14.75 -1.34
C TRP A 154 2.85 13.34 -1.41
N THR A 155 3.11 12.85 -2.63
CA THR A 155 3.56 11.48 -2.91
C THR A 155 4.71 11.51 -3.92
N ILE A 156 5.77 12.27 -3.61
CA ILE A 156 6.81 12.62 -4.57
C ILE A 156 7.76 11.46 -4.90
N ASP A 157 7.91 10.50 -4.01
CA ASP A 157 8.78 9.33 -4.23
C ASP A 157 8.02 7.99 -4.23
N VAL A 158 6.71 8.03 -4.44
CA VAL A 158 5.91 6.81 -4.56
C VAL A 158 5.99 6.27 -5.99
N CYS A 159 6.21 4.96 -6.10
CA CYS A 159 6.43 4.27 -7.37
C CYS A 159 5.11 3.98 -8.10
N GLY A 160 4.40 5.01 -8.48
CA GLY A 160 3.10 4.94 -9.14
C GLY A 160 1.92 5.18 -8.19
N THR A 161 0.82 5.66 -8.77
CA THR A 161 -0.46 5.88 -8.07
C THR A 161 -1.51 4.88 -8.55
N HIS A 162 -2.63 4.76 -7.85
CA HIS A 162 -3.73 3.91 -8.24
C HIS A 162 -5.00 4.72 -8.58
N ASP A 163 -5.98 4.07 -9.20
CA ASP A 163 -7.17 4.70 -9.76
C ASP A 163 -8.03 5.47 -8.74
N GLN A 164 -7.93 5.14 -7.45
CA GLN A 164 -8.72 5.78 -6.39
C GLN A 164 -8.10 7.07 -5.82
N MET A 165 -6.88 7.45 -6.22
CA MET A 165 -6.18 8.58 -5.58
C MET A 165 -6.90 9.93 -5.77
N ALA A 166 -7.55 10.17 -6.91
CA ALA A 166 -8.30 11.40 -7.10
C ALA A 166 -9.51 11.47 -6.15
N GLN A 167 -10.20 10.34 -5.93
CA GLN A 167 -11.32 10.24 -5.00
C GLN A 167 -10.86 10.41 -3.55
N ILE A 168 -9.77 9.74 -3.14
CA ILE A 168 -9.21 9.87 -1.79
C ILE A 168 -8.78 11.31 -1.53
N THR A 169 -8.05 11.93 -2.47
CA THR A 169 -7.59 13.32 -2.35
C THR A 169 -8.78 14.28 -2.17
N SER A 170 -9.79 14.19 -3.03
CA SER A 170 -10.98 15.03 -2.92
C SER A 170 -11.83 14.71 -1.68
N GLY A 171 -11.89 13.43 -1.29
CA GLY A 171 -12.58 12.96 -0.09
C GLY A 171 -11.95 13.46 1.21
N LEU A 172 -10.64 13.68 1.23
CA LEU A 172 -9.93 14.36 2.34
C LEU A 172 -10.07 15.88 2.30
N GLY A 173 -10.75 16.44 1.29
CA GLY A 173 -10.92 17.88 1.12
C GLY A 173 -9.66 18.59 0.65
N LEU A 174 -8.74 17.89 -0.01
CA LEU A 174 -7.51 18.43 -0.58
C LEU A 174 -7.75 19.02 -1.97
N GLU A 175 -6.89 19.96 -2.36
CA GLU A 175 -7.04 20.71 -3.63
C GLU A 175 -6.23 20.10 -4.77
N ALA A 176 -5.11 19.42 -4.46
CA ALA A 176 -4.28 18.76 -5.45
C ALA A 176 -3.50 17.57 -4.88
N MET A 177 -3.06 16.70 -5.77
CA MET A 177 -2.04 15.69 -5.50
C MET A 177 -0.74 16.05 -6.20
N VAL A 178 0.40 15.71 -5.59
CA VAL A 178 1.74 15.97 -6.14
C VAL A 178 2.50 14.66 -6.21
N TYR A 179 3.08 14.37 -7.36
CA TYR A 179 3.94 13.20 -7.54
C TYR A 179 5.05 13.51 -8.57
N THR A 180 6.16 12.79 -8.53
CA THR A 180 7.30 13.08 -9.41
C THR A 180 7.74 11.93 -10.30
N ARG A 181 7.25 10.71 -10.03
CA ARG A 181 7.66 9.53 -10.78
C ARG A 181 6.64 9.17 -11.86
N LYS A 182 7.16 8.86 -13.07
CA LYS A 182 6.39 8.29 -14.20
C LYS A 182 5.08 9.01 -14.55
N ASN A 183 5.21 10.28 -14.91
CA ASN A 183 4.08 11.05 -15.43
C ASN A 183 3.78 10.65 -16.89
N PRO A 184 2.68 9.93 -17.17
CA PRO A 184 2.37 9.45 -18.52
C PRO A 184 1.85 10.54 -19.46
N THR A 185 1.47 11.70 -18.92
CA THR A 185 0.89 12.80 -19.74
C THR A 185 1.95 13.64 -20.41
N GLY A 186 3.19 13.59 -19.97
CA GLY A 186 4.26 14.49 -20.42
C GLY A 186 4.01 15.98 -20.12
N LYS A 187 3.00 16.30 -19.26
CA LYS A 187 2.65 17.66 -18.86
C LYS A 187 2.73 17.82 -17.34
N ALA A 188 3.24 18.96 -16.89
CA ALA A 188 3.40 19.24 -15.45
C ALA A 188 2.08 19.30 -14.68
N LEU A 189 0.98 19.52 -15.36
CA LEU A 189 -0.37 19.60 -14.78
C LEU A 189 -1.35 18.75 -15.61
N HIS A 190 -2.21 18.01 -14.90
CA HIS A 190 -3.33 17.30 -15.50
C HIS A 190 -4.45 17.09 -14.48
N TRP A 191 -5.65 16.78 -14.94
CA TRP A 191 -6.72 16.31 -14.09
C TRP A 191 -6.61 14.79 -13.92
N ALA A 192 -6.42 14.31 -12.71
CA ALA A 192 -6.58 12.90 -12.36
C ALA A 192 -8.07 12.61 -12.14
N LEU A 193 -8.55 11.47 -12.67
CA LEU A 193 -9.96 11.08 -12.62
C LEU A 193 -10.07 9.66 -12.02
N SER A 194 -10.88 9.51 -10.98
CA SER A 194 -11.23 8.21 -10.39
C SER A 194 -12.50 7.61 -11.00
N PRO A 195 -12.73 6.28 -10.86
CA PRO A 195 -13.87 5.59 -11.46
C PRO A 195 -15.24 6.13 -11.03
N ASP A 196 -15.35 6.68 -9.83
CA ASP A 196 -16.58 7.29 -9.30
C ASP A 196 -16.93 8.65 -9.94
N GLY A 197 -16.02 9.20 -10.77
CA GLY A 197 -16.11 10.51 -11.39
C GLY A 197 -15.44 11.64 -10.59
N SER A 198 -14.85 11.35 -9.44
CA SER A 198 -14.07 12.33 -8.68
C SER A 198 -12.83 12.79 -9.45
N ARG A 199 -12.59 14.10 -9.44
CA ARG A 199 -11.50 14.73 -10.16
C ARG A 199 -10.65 15.59 -9.25
N THR A 200 -9.33 15.46 -9.36
CA THR A 200 -8.35 16.24 -8.59
C THR A 200 -7.26 16.77 -9.51
N LEU A 201 -6.74 17.96 -9.22
CA LEU A 201 -5.56 18.48 -9.91
C LEU A 201 -4.34 17.63 -9.51
N ALA A 202 -3.64 17.12 -10.52
CA ALA A 202 -2.35 16.46 -10.34
C ALA A 202 -1.22 17.37 -10.80
N ILE A 203 -0.21 17.53 -9.97
CA ILE A 203 0.98 18.35 -10.19
C ILE A 203 2.18 17.42 -10.27
N SER A 204 2.84 17.36 -11.43
CA SER A 204 4.00 16.51 -11.67
C SER A 204 5.02 17.21 -12.54
N PRO A 205 5.81 18.15 -11.95
CA PRO A 205 6.72 19.01 -12.71
C PRO A 205 8.05 18.32 -13.09
N GLY A 206 8.30 17.12 -12.62
CA GLY A 206 9.54 16.35 -12.75
C GLY A 206 10.06 15.87 -11.40
N HIS A 207 11.30 15.41 -11.35
CA HIS A 207 11.89 14.83 -10.14
C HIS A 207 12.04 15.86 -9.02
N TYR A 208 11.89 15.43 -7.77
CA TYR A 208 11.95 16.31 -6.58
C TYR A 208 13.33 16.87 -6.26
N SER A 209 14.41 16.36 -6.89
CA SER A 209 15.80 16.79 -6.65
C SER A 209 16.46 17.46 -7.86
N GLU A 210 15.69 18.10 -8.73
CA GLU A 210 16.20 18.60 -10.01
C GLU A 210 17.18 19.77 -9.90
N LEU A 211 17.06 20.61 -8.86
CA LEU A 211 18.02 21.70 -8.61
C LEU A 211 19.16 21.30 -7.67
N SER A 212 19.41 20.03 -7.47
CA SER A 212 20.47 19.54 -6.57
C SER A 212 21.85 20.13 -6.88
N PRO A 213 22.32 20.36 -8.13
CA PRO A 213 23.59 21.01 -8.40
C PRO A 213 23.70 22.43 -7.80
N VAL A 214 22.58 23.20 -7.89
CA VAL A 214 22.49 24.57 -7.33
C VAL A 214 22.51 24.53 -5.81
N PHE A 215 21.78 23.57 -5.19
CA PHE A 215 21.75 23.41 -3.75
C PHE A 215 23.06 22.93 -3.12
N LYS A 216 23.95 22.33 -3.91
CA LYS A 216 25.27 21.85 -3.44
C LYS A 216 26.38 22.88 -3.53
N THR A 217 26.17 23.96 -4.27
CA THR A 217 27.23 24.98 -4.41
C THR A 217 27.55 25.66 -3.09
N LYS A 218 28.85 25.88 -2.86
CA LYS A 218 29.38 26.66 -1.74
C LYS A 218 29.78 28.08 -2.14
N GLU A 219 29.81 28.34 -3.42
CA GLU A 219 30.33 29.56 -4.06
C GLU A 219 29.26 30.21 -4.94
N PRO A 220 29.41 31.48 -5.29
CA PRO A 220 28.55 32.15 -6.26
C PRO A 220 28.48 31.40 -7.58
N LEU A 221 27.29 31.29 -8.16
CA LEU A 221 27.12 30.66 -9.47
C LEU A 221 27.93 31.36 -10.55
N THR A 222 28.62 30.57 -11.35
CA THR A 222 29.32 31.01 -12.53
C THR A 222 28.37 31.26 -13.70
N PRO A 223 28.78 32.04 -14.72
CA PRO A 223 27.97 32.19 -15.94
C PRO A 223 27.59 30.87 -16.61
N LYS A 224 28.50 29.88 -16.58
CA LYS A 224 28.25 28.53 -17.13
C LYS A 224 27.15 27.81 -16.38
N GLU A 225 27.15 27.86 -15.06
CA GLU A 225 26.08 27.24 -14.23
C GLU A 225 24.73 27.93 -14.45
N LEU A 226 24.73 29.27 -14.63
CA LEU A 226 23.53 30.01 -15.00
C LEU A 226 23.03 29.61 -16.40
N ASP A 227 23.91 29.28 -17.36
CA ASP A 227 23.52 28.74 -18.68
C ASP A 227 22.90 27.35 -18.56
N GLU A 228 23.44 26.51 -17.68
CA GLU A 228 22.88 25.17 -17.39
C GLU A 228 21.48 25.29 -16.74
N VAL A 229 21.31 26.21 -15.80
CA VAL A 229 19.99 26.50 -15.19
C VAL A 229 19.03 27.01 -16.25
N ALA A 230 19.43 27.92 -17.14
CA ALA A 230 18.57 28.44 -18.20
C ALA A 230 18.05 27.31 -19.10
N LYS A 231 18.95 26.46 -19.56
CA LYS A 231 18.59 25.29 -20.37
C LYS A 231 17.62 24.36 -19.65
N PHE A 232 17.86 24.10 -18.36
CA PHE A 232 16.93 23.32 -17.53
C PHE A 232 15.55 23.96 -17.43
N LEU A 233 15.45 25.27 -17.19
CA LEU A 233 14.18 25.98 -17.10
C LEU A 233 13.42 26.00 -18.43
N ASP A 234 14.14 26.03 -19.56
CA ASP A 234 13.52 25.93 -20.89
C ASP A 234 12.94 24.52 -21.12
N GLU A 235 13.57 23.47 -20.65
CA GLU A 235 12.99 22.12 -20.68
C GLU A 235 11.73 22.02 -19.81
N LYS A 236 11.72 22.67 -18.64
CA LYS A 236 10.53 22.75 -17.79
C LYS A 236 9.38 23.52 -18.43
N GLN A 237 9.69 24.56 -19.19
CA GLN A 237 8.68 25.31 -19.94
C GLN A 237 7.96 24.45 -20.98
N LYS A 238 8.66 23.50 -21.64
CA LYS A 238 8.05 22.61 -22.66
C LYS A 238 6.96 21.69 -22.09
N ILE A 239 7.10 21.26 -20.85
CA ILE A 239 6.11 20.43 -20.17
C ILE A 239 5.02 21.23 -19.44
N THR A 240 5.26 22.52 -19.21
CA THR A 240 4.31 23.43 -18.57
C THR A 240 3.19 23.79 -19.54
N PRO A 241 1.91 23.68 -19.18
CA PRO A 241 0.80 24.13 -20.00
C PRO A 241 0.90 25.63 -20.34
N GLU A 242 0.52 26.00 -21.56
CA GLU A 242 0.53 27.37 -21.98
C GLU A 242 -0.31 28.26 -21.05
N GLY A 243 0.24 29.41 -20.67
CA GLY A 243 -0.38 30.36 -19.73
C GLY A 243 -0.25 30.01 -18.27
N ALA A 244 0.36 28.86 -17.92
CA ALA A 244 0.66 28.50 -16.54
C ALA A 244 2.08 28.95 -16.14
N PRO A 245 2.31 29.33 -14.86
CA PRO A 245 3.67 29.53 -14.38
C PRO A 245 4.41 28.20 -14.31
N VAL A 246 5.73 28.26 -14.47
CA VAL A 246 6.60 27.08 -14.34
C VAL A 246 6.77 26.73 -12.87
N LEU A 247 6.70 25.45 -12.55
CA LEU A 247 7.02 24.93 -11.22
C LEU A 247 8.28 24.07 -11.29
N VAL A 248 9.18 24.32 -10.34
CA VAL A 248 10.35 23.51 -10.10
C VAL A 248 10.37 23.08 -8.63
N LEU A 249 10.45 21.79 -8.38
CA LEU A 249 10.71 21.26 -7.06
C LEU A 249 12.22 21.32 -6.80
N GLY A 250 12.61 22.33 -6.04
CA GLY A 250 14.02 22.63 -5.78
C GLY A 250 14.50 21.94 -4.52
N GLY A 251 15.01 20.73 -4.66
CA GLY A 251 15.58 20.00 -3.54
C GLY A 251 16.88 19.31 -3.93
N ASN A 252 17.49 18.73 -2.95
CA ASN A 252 18.53 17.74 -3.10
C ASN A 252 17.92 16.38 -2.75
N ASP A 253 18.72 15.35 -2.76
CA ASP A 253 18.39 13.98 -2.35
C ASP A 253 17.99 13.90 -0.86
N ASP A 254 17.86 12.70 -0.33
CA ASP A 254 17.49 12.45 1.07
C ASP A 254 18.32 13.28 2.06
N TYR A 255 17.69 13.77 3.12
CA TYR A 255 18.31 14.58 4.19
C TYR A 255 19.09 15.81 3.71
N ALA A 256 18.72 16.37 2.58
CA ALA A 256 19.37 17.54 2.04
C ALA A 256 19.35 18.72 3.01
N LEU A 257 20.50 19.35 3.15
CA LEU A 257 20.63 20.63 3.85
C LEU A 257 20.26 21.79 2.91
N ALA A 258 19.94 22.93 3.48
CA ALA A 258 19.79 24.17 2.75
C ALA A 258 21.09 24.48 1.98
N PRO A 259 21.04 25.26 0.87
CA PRO A 259 22.22 25.56 0.07
C PRO A 259 23.36 26.06 0.94
N ALA A 260 24.57 25.49 0.79
CA ALA A 260 25.74 25.86 1.57
C ALA A 260 26.20 27.30 1.29
N TYR A 261 25.92 27.81 0.09
CA TYR A 261 26.21 29.19 -0.28
C TYR A 261 25.29 30.16 0.47
N GLN A 262 25.86 30.99 1.34
CA GLN A 262 25.11 31.80 2.31
C GLN A 262 24.19 32.85 1.64
N ASN A 263 24.57 33.40 0.52
CA ASN A 263 23.80 34.41 -0.19
C ASN A 263 22.76 33.83 -1.16
N TYR A 264 22.63 32.53 -1.23
CA TYR A 264 21.59 31.86 -1.99
C TYR A 264 20.28 31.81 -1.19
N PRO A 265 19.11 32.15 -1.76
CA PRO A 265 18.88 32.38 -3.20
C PRO A 265 18.96 33.87 -3.63
N ARG A 266 19.16 34.80 -2.73
CA ARG A 266 19.13 36.25 -3.02
C ARG A 266 20.09 36.67 -4.15
N GLU A 267 21.34 36.23 -4.08
CA GLU A 267 22.32 36.52 -5.13
C GLU A 267 22.00 35.82 -6.46
N PHE A 268 21.52 34.58 -6.40
CA PHE A 268 21.02 33.89 -7.57
C PHE A 268 19.91 34.65 -8.27
N ILE A 269 18.89 35.11 -7.53
CA ILE A 269 17.78 35.89 -8.09
C ILE A 269 18.31 37.18 -8.74
N ALA A 270 19.24 37.89 -8.08
CA ALA A 270 19.84 39.11 -8.62
C ALA A 270 20.59 38.86 -9.94
N LYS A 271 21.48 37.88 -9.97
CA LYS A 271 22.23 37.49 -11.19
C LYS A 271 21.31 37.00 -12.30
N TRP A 272 20.25 36.25 -11.95
CA TRP A 272 19.27 35.82 -12.93
C TRP A 272 18.54 37.00 -13.56
N LYS A 273 18.14 37.98 -12.77
CA LYS A 273 17.46 39.19 -13.24
C LYS A 273 18.31 40.01 -14.18
N GLU A 274 19.63 40.07 -13.96
CA GLU A 274 20.59 40.70 -14.87
C GLU A 274 20.69 39.95 -16.20
N ARG A 275 20.68 38.62 -16.16
CA ARG A 275 20.78 37.75 -17.33
C ARG A 275 19.48 37.70 -18.14
N ASP A 276 18.33 37.54 -17.49
CA ASP A 276 17.01 37.41 -18.13
C ASP A 276 15.95 38.21 -17.35
N PRO A 277 15.86 39.54 -17.61
CA PRO A 277 14.91 40.40 -16.91
C PRO A 277 13.44 40.08 -17.21
N ALA A 278 13.16 39.32 -18.29
CA ALA A 278 11.81 38.91 -18.67
C ALA A 278 11.33 37.66 -17.86
N THR A 279 12.21 36.94 -17.22
CA THR A 279 11.89 35.79 -16.39
C THR A 279 12.03 36.12 -14.91
N GLU A 280 10.91 36.10 -14.20
CA GLU A 280 10.88 36.24 -12.75
C GLU A 280 11.04 34.89 -12.05
N ILE A 281 12.04 34.72 -11.18
CA ILE A 281 12.22 33.53 -10.34
C ILE A 281 11.79 33.86 -8.90
N ARG A 282 10.88 33.06 -8.37
CA ARG A 282 10.35 33.15 -7.01
C ARG A 282 10.64 31.89 -6.23
N PHE A 283 11.45 31.97 -5.18
CA PHE A 283 11.52 30.93 -4.16
C PHE A 283 10.26 31.05 -3.29
N SER A 284 9.51 29.96 -3.18
CA SER A 284 8.13 30.03 -2.71
C SER A 284 7.69 28.75 -2.02
N THR A 285 6.48 28.77 -1.50
CA THR A 285 5.74 27.56 -1.08
C THR A 285 4.85 27.05 -2.21
N LEU A 286 4.43 25.79 -2.11
CA LEU A 286 3.59 25.17 -3.13
C LEU A 286 2.18 25.79 -3.18
N SER A 287 1.63 26.21 -2.05
CA SER A 287 0.33 26.90 -2.02
C SER A 287 0.35 28.20 -2.82
N LYS A 288 1.42 28.97 -2.78
CA LYS A 288 1.54 30.20 -3.59
C LYS A 288 1.56 29.91 -5.10
N TYR A 289 2.19 28.79 -5.50
CA TYR A 289 2.10 28.33 -6.89
C TYR A 289 0.66 27.92 -7.25
N LEU A 290 0.00 27.13 -6.39
CA LEU A 290 -1.37 26.69 -6.62
C LEU A 290 -2.32 27.89 -6.74
N ASP A 291 -2.18 28.88 -5.87
CA ASP A 291 -3.00 30.11 -5.90
C ASP A 291 -2.80 30.92 -7.19
N ALA A 292 -1.59 30.88 -7.77
CA ALA A 292 -1.31 31.53 -9.04
C ALA A 292 -1.90 30.79 -10.25
N VAL A 293 -1.94 29.46 -10.23
CA VAL A 293 -2.37 28.68 -11.40
C VAL A 293 -3.86 28.30 -11.36
N LEU A 294 -4.43 28.09 -10.18
CA LEU A 294 -5.78 27.54 -10.00
C LEU A 294 -6.89 28.41 -10.61
N PRO A 295 -6.87 29.76 -10.52
CA PRO A 295 -7.88 30.59 -11.17
C PRO A 295 -7.93 30.42 -12.68
N ALA A 296 -6.76 30.34 -13.33
CA ALA A 296 -6.67 30.14 -14.79
C ALA A 296 -7.13 28.73 -15.22
N LEU A 297 -6.89 27.72 -14.39
CA LEU A 297 -7.42 26.36 -14.60
C LEU A 297 -8.94 26.30 -14.44
N LYS A 298 -9.49 26.97 -13.42
CA LYS A 298 -10.93 27.01 -13.16
C LYS A 298 -11.70 27.79 -14.24
N SER A 299 -11.14 28.87 -14.76
CA SER A 299 -11.74 29.64 -15.85
C SER A 299 -11.58 28.98 -17.23
N GLY A 300 -10.75 27.98 -17.36
CA GLY A 300 -10.41 27.33 -18.63
C GLY A 300 -9.42 28.13 -19.50
N ALA A 301 -8.83 29.20 -18.95
CA ALA A 301 -7.78 29.96 -19.62
C ALA A 301 -6.50 29.11 -19.80
N VAL A 302 -6.18 28.26 -18.82
CA VAL A 302 -5.15 27.22 -18.95
C VAL A 302 -5.84 25.88 -19.17
N LYS A 303 -5.51 25.22 -20.28
CA LYS A 303 -6.05 23.90 -20.63
C LYS A 303 -5.04 22.81 -20.28
N ILE A 304 -5.50 21.78 -19.61
CA ILE A 304 -4.68 20.63 -19.21
C ILE A 304 -5.38 19.31 -19.58
N PRO A 305 -4.63 18.23 -19.84
CA PRO A 305 -5.22 16.93 -20.13
C PRO A 305 -5.94 16.35 -18.92
N THR A 306 -6.87 15.43 -19.17
CA THR A 306 -7.47 14.57 -18.14
C THR A 306 -6.92 13.16 -18.32
N MET A 307 -6.43 12.59 -17.23
CA MET A 307 -5.92 11.22 -17.18
C MET A 307 -6.83 10.37 -16.28
N PRO A 308 -7.50 9.37 -16.83
CA PRO A 308 -8.24 8.41 -16.03
C PRO A 308 -7.28 7.40 -15.38
N GLY A 309 -7.57 7.04 -14.14
CA GLY A 309 -6.84 6.02 -13.40
C GLY A 309 -5.53 6.48 -12.78
N GLY A 310 -4.75 5.51 -12.37
CA GLY A 310 -3.46 5.71 -11.73
C GLY A 310 -2.32 6.02 -12.72
N THR A 311 -1.14 6.31 -12.18
CA THR A 311 0.08 6.51 -12.97
C THR A 311 0.80 5.18 -13.21
N ALA A 312 1.80 5.20 -14.09
CA ALA A 312 2.69 4.07 -14.31
C ALA A 312 3.48 3.69 -13.06
N TYR A 313 3.86 2.42 -12.97
CA TYR A 313 4.66 1.90 -11.86
C TYR A 313 6.14 1.95 -12.17
N ASP A 314 6.94 2.03 -11.11
CA ASP A 314 8.41 2.03 -11.14
C ASP A 314 8.93 1.08 -10.05
N PHE A 315 10.20 0.66 -10.14
CA PHE A 315 10.86 -0.19 -9.14
C PHE A 315 10.09 -1.50 -8.83
N ASP A 316 10.00 -2.38 -9.79
CA ASP A 316 9.24 -3.63 -9.73
C ASP A 316 9.60 -4.54 -8.55
N ALA A 317 10.85 -4.46 -8.08
CA ALA A 317 11.32 -5.17 -6.90
C ALA A 317 10.43 -4.93 -5.68
N PHE A 318 9.99 -3.71 -5.49
CA PHE A 318 9.18 -3.32 -4.33
C PHE A 318 7.82 -4.02 -4.25
N TRP A 319 7.31 -4.50 -5.38
CA TRP A 319 6.06 -5.27 -5.39
C TRP A 319 6.25 -6.71 -4.92
N ILE A 320 7.46 -7.23 -4.93
CA ILE A 320 7.74 -8.66 -4.68
C ILE A 320 8.70 -8.90 -3.51
N GLU A 321 9.37 -7.88 -3.00
CA GLU A 321 10.26 -8.00 -1.84
C GLU A 321 9.49 -8.23 -0.55
N SER A 322 10.15 -8.89 0.40
CA SER A 322 9.68 -9.10 1.77
C SER A 322 8.23 -9.58 1.91
N PRO A 323 7.81 -10.68 1.25
CA PRO A 323 6.43 -11.18 1.33
C PRO A 323 6.02 -11.56 2.75
N ARG A 324 6.95 -11.98 3.61
CA ARG A 324 6.69 -12.27 5.03
C ARG A 324 6.14 -11.04 5.75
N MET A 325 6.79 -9.88 5.57
CA MET A 325 6.34 -8.63 6.19
C MET A 325 5.01 -8.15 5.62
N LYS A 326 4.83 -8.18 4.30
CA LYS A 326 3.58 -7.79 3.64
C LYS A 326 2.40 -8.67 4.08
N SER A 327 2.63 -9.97 4.23
CA SER A 327 1.62 -10.89 4.76
C SER A 327 1.30 -10.60 6.24
N TRP A 328 2.31 -10.26 7.03
CA TRP A 328 2.12 -9.88 8.42
C TRP A 328 1.39 -8.55 8.56
N PHE A 329 1.76 -7.56 7.75
CA PHE A 329 1.05 -6.28 7.64
C PHE A 329 -0.43 -6.49 7.30
N ARG A 330 -0.73 -7.30 6.27
CA ARG A 330 -2.10 -7.59 5.84
C ARG A 330 -2.94 -8.23 6.94
N ARG A 331 -2.40 -9.21 7.64
CA ARG A 331 -3.11 -9.83 8.79
C ARG A 331 -3.40 -8.83 9.89
N ASN A 332 -2.42 -7.98 10.24
CA ASN A 332 -2.59 -6.96 11.26
C ASN A 332 -3.64 -5.91 10.88
N GLU A 333 -3.66 -5.49 9.63
CA GLU A 333 -4.66 -4.54 9.12
C GLU A 333 -6.08 -5.08 9.32
N HIS A 334 -6.34 -6.33 8.93
CA HIS A 334 -7.66 -6.95 9.11
C HIS A 334 -7.98 -7.26 10.58
N ALA A 335 -7.00 -7.66 11.38
CA ALA A 335 -7.19 -7.90 12.81
C ALA A 335 -7.56 -6.61 13.55
N LEU A 336 -6.90 -5.49 13.21
CA LEU A 336 -7.20 -4.18 13.81
C LEU A 336 -8.59 -3.67 13.41
N GLN A 337 -8.98 -3.79 12.14
CA GLN A 337 -10.33 -3.45 11.67
C GLN A 337 -11.40 -4.30 12.38
N SER A 338 -11.16 -5.61 12.54
CA SER A 338 -12.06 -6.52 13.23
C SER A 338 -12.17 -6.19 14.72
N ALA A 339 -11.05 -5.81 15.36
CA ALA A 339 -11.01 -5.41 16.76
C ALA A 339 -11.83 -4.13 17.01
N GLU A 340 -11.73 -3.13 16.15
CA GLU A 340 -12.54 -1.91 16.22
C GLU A 340 -14.02 -2.20 16.03
N MET A 341 -14.37 -3.02 15.05
CA MET A 341 -15.76 -3.37 14.76
C MET A 341 -16.41 -4.09 15.95
N LEU A 342 -15.74 -5.11 16.51
CA LEU A 342 -16.28 -5.86 17.66
C LEU A 342 -16.33 -4.98 18.92
N SER A 343 -15.31 -4.13 19.15
CA SER A 343 -15.30 -3.17 20.26
C SER A 343 -16.43 -2.15 20.15
N THR A 344 -16.76 -1.71 18.95
CA THR A 344 -17.88 -0.80 18.69
C THR A 344 -19.20 -1.46 19.11
N VAL A 345 -19.43 -2.69 18.68
CA VAL A 345 -20.59 -3.47 19.08
C VAL A 345 -20.65 -3.68 20.59
N ALA A 346 -19.54 -4.11 21.19
CA ALA A 346 -19.43 -4.36 22.62
C ALA A 346 -19.66 -3.09 23.45
N SER A 347 -19.15 -1.95 23.01
CA SER A 347 -19.34 -0.68 23.74
C SER A 347 -20.79 -0.19 23.71
N LEU A 348 -21.49 -0.41 22.59
CA LEU A 348 -22.88 0.07 22.42
C LEU A 348 -23.93 -0.90 22.95
N LYS A 349 -23.66 -2.21 22.97
CA LYS A 349 -24.65 -3.24 23.34
C LYS A 349 -24.33 -3.91 24.70
N ALA A 350 -23.09 -3.88 25.17
CA ALA A 350 -22.64 -4.60 26.36
C ALA A 350 -21.86 -3.76 27.38
N GLY A 351 -21.79 -2.45 27.18
CA GLY A 351 -21.11 -1.54 28.12
C GLY A 351 -19.59 -1.74 28.21
N PHE A 352 -18.98 -2.31 27.18
CA PHE A 352 -17.53 -2.47 27.07
C PHE A 352 -16.84 -1.10 27.00
N ASP A 353 -15.82 -0.90 27.78
CA ASP A 353 -15.00 0.30 27.69
C ASP A 353 -14.20 0.28 26.39
N TYR A 354 -14.56 1.16 25.44
CA TYR A 354 -13.95 1.20 24.13
C TYR A 354 -12.47 1.65 24.24
N PRO A 355 -11.49 0.84 23.82
CA PRO A 355 -10.07 1.10 24.07
C PRO A 355 -9.49 2.12 23.06
N ALA A 356 -10.01 3.33 23.07
CA ALA A 356 -9.71 4.36 22.06
C ALA A 356 -8.22 4.65 21.92
N ASP A 357 -7.50 4.81 23.06
CA ASP A 357 -6.06 5.10 23.05
C ASP A 357 -5.22 3.95 22.49
N ALA A 358 -5.55 2.71 22.86
CA ALA A 358 -4.82 1.55 22.38
C ALA A 358 -5.01 1.35 20.87
N LEU A 359 -6.25 1.50 20.38
CA LEU A 359 -6.58 1.45 18.96
C LEU A 359 -5.91 2.58 18.18
N TYR A 360 -5.91 3.80 18.71
CA TYR A 360 -5.22 4.94 18.11
C TYR A 360 -3.71 4.68 17.96
N ARG A 361 -3.05 4.21 19.02
CA ARG A 361 -1.62 3.87 18.98
C ARG A 361 -1.33 2.71 18.03
N ALA A 362 -2.24 1.75 17.90
CA ALA A 362 -2.13 0.68 16.91
C ALA A 362 -2.19 1.23 15.48
N TRP A 363 -3.11 2.16 15.21
CA TRP A 363 -3.18 2.82 13.91
C TRP A 363 -1.94 3.67 13.61
N VAL A 364 -1.42 4.42 14.58
CA VAL A 364 -0.18 5.19 14.36
C VAL A 364 0.99 4.27 14.01
N GLN A 365 1.14 3.15 14.71
CA GLN A 365 2.17 2.16 14.38
C GLN A 365 1.93 1.49 13.02
N MET A 366 0.65 1.29 12.64
CA MET A 366 0.29 0.84 11.30
C MET A 366 0.72 1.88 10.25
N PHE A 367 0.47 3.18 10.47
CA PHE A 367 0.91 4.27 9.57
C PHE A 367 2.42 4.28 9.39
N LEU A 368 3.19 4.18 10.48
CA LEU A 368 4.65 4.08 10.39
C LEU A 368 5.12 2.83 9.62
N SER A 369 4.34 1.74 9.67
CA SER A 369 4.62 0.52 8.91
C SER A 369 4.22 0.62 7.43
N MET A 370 3.39 1.61 7.06
CA MET A 370 3.04 1.93 5.67
C MET A 370 4.09 2.79 4.96
N ASP A 371 5.10 3.27 5.70
CA ASP A 371 6.20 4.03 5.10
C ASP A 371 6.70 3.37 3.82
N ARG A 372 6.99 4.18 2.79
CA ARG A 372 7.38 3.69 1.46
C ARG A 372 8.56 2.72 1.51
N ASN A 373 9.55 2.98 2.35
CA ASN A 373 10.73 2.12 2.45
C ASN A 373 10.48 0.88 3.33
N SER A 374 9.56 0.95 4.30
CA SER A 374 9.22 -0.17 5.18
C SER A 374 8.31 -1.19 4.50
N LEU A 375 7.16 -0.75 3.95
CA LEU A 375 6.17 -1.68 3.39
C LEU A 375 6.62 -2.28 2.05
N TRP A 376 7.45 -1.61 1.29
CA TRP A 376 8.10 -2.22 0.12
C TRP A 376 9.02 -3.38 0.52
N GLY A 377 9.55 -3.36 1.75
CA GLY A 377 10.49 -4.35 2.23
C GLY A 377 11.95 -4.03 1.90
N SER A 378 12.20 -2.87 1.30
CA SER A 378 13.52 -2.43 0.86
C SER A 378 14.27 -1.60 1.89
N ALA A 379 13.76 -1.51 3.13
CA ALA A 379 14.50 -0.89 4.24
C ALA A 379 15.92 -1.48 4.29
N GLY A 380 16.91 -0.61 4.31
CA GLY A 380 18.33 -1.01 4.21
C GLY A 380 18.70 -2.08 5.23
N GLY A 381 19.60 -2.96 4.84
CA GLY A 381 19.98 -4.13 5.63
C GLY A 381 20.34 -3.83 7.09
N MET A 382 20.93 -2.66 7.35
CA MET A 382 21.32 -2.24 8.69
C MET A 382 20.16 -2.13 9.69
N VAL A 383 18.94 -1.84 9.23
CA VAL A 383 17.76 -1.70 10.09
C VAL A 383 17.40 -3.04 10.73
N PHE A 384 17.40 -4.10 9.94
CA PHE A 384 17.02 -5.45 10.38
C PHE A 384 18.16 -6.21 11.07
N GLU A 385 19.40 -5.80 10.85
CA GLU A 385 20.58 -6.38 11.50
C GLU A 385 20.83 -5.80 12.91
N ASP A 386 20.33 -4.59 13.20
CA ASP A 386 20.46 -3.98 14.52
C ASP A 386 19.30 -4.40 15.44
N ALA A 387 19.60 -5.24 16.43
CA ALA A 387 18.61 -5.69 17.43
C ALA A 387 18.05 -4.57 18.31
N LYS A 388 18.73 -3.43 18.41
CA LYS A 388 18.27 -2.24 19.15
C LYS A 388 17.37 -1.33 18.31
N SER A 389 17.33 -1.52 16.99
CA SER A 389 16.43 -0.76 16.13
C SER A 389 14.98 -1.08 16.49
N TRP A 390 14.17 -0.03 16.63
CA TRP A 390 12.72 -0.16 16.66
C TRP A 390 12.20 -0.02 15.24
N ASP A 391 11.72 -1.12 14.69
CA ASP A 391 11.34 -1.20 13.28
C ASP A 391 9.96 -1.82 13.06
N VAL A 392 9.65 -2.13 11.82
CA VAL A 392 8.36 -2.69 11.41
C VAL A 392 8.03 -4.01 12.14
N ARG A 393 9.02 -4.82 12.53
CA ARG A 393 8.81 -6.09 13.27
C ARG A 393 8.23 -5.81 14.66
N ASP A 394 8.80 -4.82 15.37
CA ASP A 394 8.31 -4.41 16.69
C ASP A 394 6.90 -3.84 16.60
N ARG A 395 6.66 -2.99 15.60
CA ARG A 395 5.34 -2.37 15.37
C ARG A 395 4.26 -3.40 15.06
N LEU A 396 4.51 -4.30 14.12
CA LEU A 396 3.55 -5.35 13.75
C LEU A 396 3.30 -6.32 14.91
N THR A 397 4.34 -6.68 15.69
CA THR A 397 4.19 -7.50 16.89
C THR A 397 3.28 -6.84 17.94
N TRP A 398 3.47 -5.53 18.15
CA TRP A 398 2.66 -4.79 19.09
C TRP A 398 1.20 -4.69 18.64
N ILE A 399 0.96 -4.38 17.36
CA ILE A 399 -0.39 -4.29 16.78
C ILE A 399 -1.11 -5.63 16.89
N GLU A 400 -0.44 -6.73 16.55
CA GLU A 400 -1.01 -8.09 16.66
C GLU A 400 -1.44 -8.41 18.08
N LYS A 401 -0.55 -8.15 19.05
CA LYS A 401 -0.84 -8.36 20.48
C LYS A 401 -2.02 -7.52 20.96
N GLU A 402 -2.06 -6.25 20.63
CA GLU A 402 -3.11 -5.34 21.11
C GLU A 402 -4.46 -5.61 20.41
N SER A 403 -4.46 -5.93 19.13
CA SER A 403 -5.66 -6.34 18.40
C SER A 403 -6.26 -7.61 18.98
N ASN A 404 -5.44 -8.63 19.26
CA ASN A 404 -5.91 -9.87 19.87
C ASN A 404 -6.46 -9.66 21.29
N LYS A 405 -5.78 -8.85 22.11
CA LYS A 405 -6.27 -8.48 23.44
C LYS A 405 -7.62 -7.75 23.39
N THR A 406 -7.75 -6.82 22.46
CA THR A 406 -8.98 -6.04 22.21
C THR A 406 -10.12 -6.95 21.75
N LEU A 407 -9.86 -7.84 20.80
CA LEU A 407 -10.84 -8.84 20.34
C LEU A 407 -11.30 -9.75 21.47
N ALA A 408 -10.37 -10.25 22.30
CA ALA A 408 -10.70 -11.09 23.45
C ALA A 408 -11.56 -10.35 24.49
N GLY A 409 -11.21 -9.10 24.80
CA GLY A 409 -11.96 -8.26 25.75
C GLY A 409 -13.36 -7.94 25.26
N ALA A 410 -13.49 -7.46 24.02
CA ALA A 410 -14.78 -7.16 23.40
C ALA A 410 -15.64 -8.43 23.24
N GLY A 411 -15.02 -9.55 22.85
CA GLY A 411 -15.69 -10.85 22.76
C GLY A 411 -16.24 -11.33 24.11
N SER A 412 -15.49 -11.10 25.21
CA SER A 412 -15.93 -11.44 26.56
C SER A 412 -17.07 -10.55 27.07
N ALA A 413 -17.17 -9.33 26.55
CA ALA A 413 -18.30 -8.44 26.89
C ALA A 413 -19.60 -8.84 26.17
N VAL A 414 -19.52 -9.29 24.91
CA VAL A 414 -20.70 -9.64 24.13
C VAL A 414 -21.18 -11.09 24.32
N LEU A 415 -20.29 -12.00 24.70
CA LEU A 415 -20.55 -13.42 24.93
C LEU A 415 -20.04 -13.83 26.32
N ALA A 416 -20.92 -14.28 27.19
CA ALA A 416 -20.56 -14.75 28.52
C ALA A 416 -19.56 -15.95 28.48
N SER A 417 -18.74 -16.08 29.51
CA SER A 417 -17.74 -17.16 29.61
C SER A 417 -18.42 -18.53 29.82
N GLY A 418 -17.93 -19.56 29.14
CA GLY A 418 -18.47 -20.91 29.16
C GLY A 418 -17.59 -21.88 28.38
N ASP A 419 -18.17 -22.95 27.85
CA ASP A 419 -17.49 -24.08 27.18
C ASP A 419 -17.76 -24.14 25.66
N ALA A 420 -18.52 -23.18 25.12
CA ALA A 420 -18.83 -23.10 23.70
C ALA A 420 -17.75 -22.31 22.93
N ILE A 421 -17.78 -22.43 21.59
CA ILE A 421 -16.96 -21.62 20.67
C ILE A 421 -17.79 -20.46 20.14
N GLY A 422 -17.32 -19.24 20.39
CA GLY A 422 -17.82 -18.04 19.74
C GLY A 422 -17.17 -17.82 18.36
N VAL A 423 -17.98 -17.32 17.42
CA VAL A 423 -17.50 -16.95 16.09
C VAL A 423 -17.99 -15.55 15.77
N PHE A 424 -17.10 -14.67 15.40
CA PHE A 424 -17.38 -13.32 14.94
C PHE A 424 -17.09 -13.20 13.44
N ASN A 425 -18.13 -12.92 12.66
CA ASN A 425 -18.02 -12.57 11.25
C ASN A 425 -17.99 -11.05 11.10
N SER A 426 -16.86 -10.51 10.68
CA SER A 426 -16.70 -9.08 10.39
C SER A 426 -17.16 -8.68 8.98
N ALA A 427 -17.41 -9.63 8.07
CA ALA A 427 -17.91 -9.34 6.73
C ALA A 427 -19.40 -8.93 6.77
N ASN A 428 -19.76 -7.92 6.00
CA ASN A 428 -21.10 -7.36 5.93
C ASN A 428 -22.09 -8.17 5.07
N TRP A 429 -21.72 -9.39 4.68
CA TRP A 429 -22.56 -10.32 3.94
C TRP A 429 -22.62 -11.69 4.61
N LYS A 430 -23.63 -12.43 4.25
CA LYS A 430 -23.76 -13.83 4.61
C LYS A 430 -22.66 -14.65 3.91
N ARG A 431 -21.90 -15.44 4.68
CA ARG A 431 -20.81 -16.26 4.15
C ARG A 431 -20.87 -17.70 4.65
N SER A 432 -20.29 -18.60 3.87
CA SER A 432 -20.13 -20.02 4.21
C SER A 432 -18.81 -20.58 3.69
N ASP A 433 -17.81 -19.71 3.46
CA ASP A 433 -16.51 -20.16 3.04
C ASP A 433 -15.78 -20.94 4.15
N PRO A 434 -14.93 -21.90 3.79
CA PRO A 434 -14.20 -22.71 4.77
C PRO A 434 -13.15 -21.86 5.52
N PHE A 435 -13.05 -22.11 6.82
CA PHE A 435 -12.07 -21.49 7.73
C PHE A 435 -11.47 -22.51 8.70
N VAL A 436 -10.30 -22.20 9.25
CA VAL A 436 -9.58 -23.10 10.15
C VAL A 436 -9.65 -22.60 11.59
N ILE A 437 -9.96 -23.49 12.52
CA ILE A 437 -9.93 -23.27 13.96
C ILE A 437 -8.70 -23.96 14.54
N GLN A 438 -7.89 -23.21 15.29
CA GLN A 438 -6.73 -23.74 16.03
C GLN A 438 -7.18 -24.38 17.35
N ALA A 439 -8.06 -25.39 17.27
CA ALA A 439 -8.58 -26.18 18.37
C ALA A 439 -8.97 -27.55 17.83
N GLN A 440 -9.14 -28.53 18.72
CA GLN A 440 -9.52 -29.90 18.34
C GLN A 440 -11.04 -30.12 18.29
N VAL A 441 -11.81 -29.07 18.29
CA VAL A 441 -13.27 -29.11 18.34
C VAL A 441 -13.87 -28.15 17.29
N ALA A 442 -15.08 -28.42 16.86
CA ALA A 442 -15.84 -27.62 15.92
C ALA A 442 -17.12 -27.06 16.54
N PRO A 443 -17.69 -25.96 16.03
CA PRO A 443 -19.02 -25.50 16.37
C PRO A 443 -20.10 -26.56 16.00
N GLU A 444 -21.01 -26.84 16.88
CA GLU A 444 -22.17 -27.71 16.60
C GLU A 444 -22.97 -27.17 15.41
N GLY A 445 -23.34 -28.06 14.49
CA GLY A 445 -24.05 -27.72 13.25
C GLY A 445 -23.15 -27.24 12.11
N SER A 446 -21.82 -27.10 12.32
CA SER A 446 -20.89 -26.92 11.22
C SER A 446 -20.59 -28.24 10.52
N GLN A 447 -20.35 -28.22 9.22
CA GLN A 447 -19.56 -29.29 8.58
C GLN A 447 -18.09 -29.07 8.95
N SER A 448 -17.39 -30.14 9.30
CA SER A 448 -16.02 -30.01 9.78
C SER A 448 -15.20 -31.27 9.62
N GLN A 449 -13.86 -31.13 9.58
CA GLN A 449 -12.90 -32.22 9.61
C GLN A 449 -11.64 -31.82 10.35
N THR A 450 -11.03 -32.76 11.09
CA THR A 450 -9.72 -32.57 11.71
C THR A 450 -8.64 -32.79 10.68
N LEU A 451 -7.78 -31.79 10.49
CA LEU A 451 -6.63 -31.82 9.58
C LEU A 451 -5.45 -32.58 10.18
N ALA A 452 -4.45 -32.93 9.38
CA ALA A 452 -3.25 -33.68 9.80
C ALA A 452 -2.44 -33.00 10.90
N ASP A 453 -2.47 -31.65 10.99
CA ASP A 453 -1.80 -30.86 12.03
C ASP A 453 -2.61 -30.74 13.32
N GLY A 454 -3.78 -31.36 13.41
CA GLY A 454 -4.68 -31.30 14.55
C GLY A 454 -5.61 -30.08 14.60
N SER A 455 -5.46 -29.13 13.71
CA SER A 455 -6.43 -28.04 13.55
C SER A 455 -7.72 -28.56 12.90
N VAL A 456 -8.78 -27.76 12.97
CA VAL A 456 -10.10 -28.16 12.44
C VAL A 456 -10.50 -27.22 11.31
N LEU A 457 -10.74 -27.80 10.13
CA LEU A 457 -11.40 -27.13 9.03
C LEU A 457 -12.91 -27.14 9.26
N CYS A 458 -13.54 -25.97 9.19
CA CYS A 458 -14.98 -25.79 9.37
C CYS A 458 -15.58 -25.06 8.17
N GLU A 459 -16.83 -25.42 7.87
CA GLU A 459 -17.72 -24.68 6.98
C GLU A 459 -19.09 -24.54 7.66
N MET A 460 -19.57 -23.32 7.80
CA MET A 460 -20.88 -23.02 8.34
C MET A 460 -21.41 -21.70 7.83
N GLU A 461 -22.72 -21.57 7.79
CA GLU A 461 -23.36 -20.31 7.43
C GLU A 461 -23.21 -19.30 8.56
N LEU A 462 -22.56 -18.16 8.27
CA LEU A 462 -22.42 -17.02 9.17
C LEU A 462 -23.24 -15.83 8.65
N GLN A 463 -24.05 -15.24 9.55
CA GLN A 463 -24.84 -14.07 9.22
C GLN A 463 -23.94 -12.83 8.97
N PRO A 464 -24.40 -11.82 8.21
CA PRO A 464 -23.67 -10.58 7.98
C PRO A 464 -23.27 -9.89 9.29
N ALA A 465 -22.05 -9.47 9.42
CA ALA A 465 -21.51 -8.74 10.57
C ALA A 465 -22.14 -9.21 11.87
N SER A 466 -21.81 -10.42 12.29
CA SER A 466 -22.52 -11.10 13.38
C SER A 466 -21.58 -11.76 14.38
N VAL A 467 -22.06 -11.91 15.60
CA VAL A 467 -21.39 -12.66 16.64
C VAL A 467 -22.38 -13.65 17.26
N GLY A 468 -21.92 -14.90 17.45
CA GLY A 468 -22.68 -15.97 18.07
C GLY A 468 -21.75 -17.01 18.71
N ALA A 469 -22.32 -17.96 19.44
CA ALA A 469 -21.53 -19.05 20.02
C ALA A 469 -22.29 -20.38 19.95
N TRP A 470 -21.57 -21.44 19.67
CA TRP A 470 -22.10 -22.77 19.45
C TRP A 470 -21.43 -23.77 20.40
N LYS A 471 -22.23 -24.74 20.87
CA LYS A 471 -21.66 -25.90 21.57
C LYS A 471 -20.57 -26.54 20.72
N VAL A 472 -19.67 -27.26 21.34
CA VAL A 472 -18.57 -27.91 20.65
C VAL A 472 -18.90 -29.37 20.34
N VAL A 473 -18.41 -29.82 19.19
CA VAL A 473 -18.47 -31.23 18.75
C VAL A 473 -17.08 -31.69 18.30
N GLN A 474 -16.87 -33.00 18.33
CA GLN A 474 -15.64 -33.60 17.81
C GLN A 474 -15.80 -33.87 16.32
N PRO A 475 -15.00 -33.25 15.45
CA PRO A 475 -15.08 -33.49 14.02
C PRO A 475 -14.41 -34.84 13.65
N PRO A 476 -14.88 -35.47 12.55
CA PRO A 476 -14.18 -36.63 12.00
C PRO A 476 -12.77 -36.24 11.56
N LYS A 477 -11.82 -37.19 11.71
CA LYS A 477 -10.49 -37.05 11.16
C LYS A 477 -10.51 -37.31 9.67
N GLU A 478 -9.71 -36.57 8.93
CA GLU A 478 -9.46 -36.87 7.51
C GLU A 478 -8.78 -38.24 7.39
N ALA A 479 -9.11 -38.94 6.29
CA ALA A 479 -8.55 -40.27 6.00
C ALA A 479 -7.46 -40.15 4.94
N SER A 480 -6.37 -40.92 5.10
CA SER A 480 -5.35 -41.06 4.04
C SER A 480 -5.89 -41.97 2.96
N VAL A 481 -5.77 -41.50 1.70
CA VAL A 481 -6.24 -42.23 0.51
C VAL A 481 -5.17 -42.19 -0.59
N PRO A 482 -5.15 -43.16 -1.53
CA PRO A 482 -4.34 -43.02 -2.74
C PRO A 482 -4.73 -41.78 -3.54
N LEU A 483 -3.79 -41.24 -4.32
CA LEU A 483 -4.11 -40.13 -5.24
C LEU A 483 -5.20 -40.59 -6.21
N PRO A 484 -6.40 -39.97 -6.19
CA PRO A 484 -7.45 -40.34 -7.13
C PRO A 484 -7.09 -39.87 -8.55
N GLU A 485 -7.57 -40.60 -9.56
CA GLU A 485 -7.40 -40.18 -10.96
C GLU A 485 -8.02 -38.79 -11.21
N VAL A 486 -9.16 -38.54 -10.60
CA VAL A 486 -9.88 -37.27 -10.64
C VAL A 486 -10.30 -36.88 -9.23
N ILE A 487 -9.92 -35.70 -8.79
CA ILE A 487 -10.48 -35.05 -7.60
C ILE A 487 -11.75 -34.32 -8.03
N GLU A 488 -12.88 -34.76 -7.53
CA GLU A 488 -14.20 -34.23 -7.89
C GLU A 488 -14.77 -33.40 -6.75
N THR A 489 -15.20 -32.19 -7.04
CA THR A 489 -15.91 -31.27 -6.16
C THR A 489 -17.22 -30.81 -6.81
N ASP A 490 -18.02 -30.00 -6.13
CA ASP A 490 -19.22 -29.42 -6.76
C ASP A 490 -18.89 -28.48 -7.94
N HIS A 491 -17.67 -27.96 -7.97
CA HIS A 491 -17.22 -26.95 -8.93
C HIS A 491 -16.27 -27.46 -10.00
N TYR A 492 -15.50 -28.54 -9.72
CA TYR A 492 -14.41 -28.97 -10.58
C TYR A 492 -14.29 -30.48 -10.72
N TRP A 493 -13.71 -30.87 -11.87
CA TRP A 493 -12.96 -32.12 -12.04
C TRP A 493 -11.49 -31.74 -12.20
N ALA A 494 -10.66 -32.10 -11.22
CA ALA A 494 -9.26 -31.76 -11.18
C ALA A 494 -8.38 -32.99 -11.27
N ARG A 495 -7.21 -32.86 -11.92
CA ARG A 495 -6.21 -33.93 -12.01
C ARG A 495 -4.85 -33.41 -11.59
N VAL A 496 -4.16 -34.19 -10.76
CA VAL A 496 -2.82 -33.89 -10.27
C VAL A 496 -1.84 -34.93 -10.83
N SER A 497 -0.68 -34.46 -11.31
CA SER A 497 0.36 -35.37 -11.82
C SER A 497 0.91 -36.26 -10.72
N PRO A 498 0.87 -37.59 -10.86
CA PRO A 498 1.46 -38.52 -9.89
C PRO A 498 2.99 -38.43 -9.83
N GLN A 499 3.64 -37.83 -10.84
CA GLN A 499 5.11 -37.73 -10.92
C GLN A 499 5.62 -36.44 -10.29
N THR A 500 4.95 -35.31 -10.53
CA THR A 500 5.44 -33.98 -10.15
C THR A 500 4.55 -33.25 -9.15
N GLY A 501 3.34 -33.77 -8.91
CA GLY A 501 2.34 -33.11 -8.07
C GLY A 501 1.79 -31.80 -8.63
N ALA A 502 2.02 -31.48 -9.91
CA ALA A 502 1.44 -30.31 -10.54
C ALA A 502 -0.04 -30.53 -10.86
N LEU A 503 -0.85 -29.47 -10.82
CA LEU A 503 -2.25 -29.48 -11.24
C LEU A 503 -2.29 -29.50 -12.79
N VAL A 504 -2.57 -30.67 -13.39
CA VAL A 504 -2.46 -30.87 -14.85
C VAL A 504 -3.76 -30.67 -15.62
N SER A 505 -4.90 -30.66 -14.92
CA SER A 505 -6.21 -30.38 -15.53
C SER A 505 -7.12 -29.79 -14.46
N LEU A 506 -7.90 -28.82 -14.84
CA LEU A 506 -8.95 -28.23 -14.03
C LEU A 506 -10.17 -27.94 -14.91
N LYS A 507 -11.17 -28.80 -14.87
CA LYS A 507 -12.39 -28.63 -15.65
C LYS A 507 -13.50 -28.05 -14.81
N LEU A 508 -14.08 -26.97 -15.30
CA LEU A 508 -15.17 -26.26 -14.62
C LEU A 508 -16.50 -27.02 -14.82
N LYS A 509 -17.25 -27.24 -13.75
CA LYS A 509 -18.58 -27.83 -13.79
C LYS A 509 -19.67 -26.77 -14.00
N PRO A 510 -20.82 -27.14 -14.63
CA PRO A 510 -21.14 -28.46 -15.19
C PRO A 510 -20.61 -28.67 -16.61
N GLY A 511 -20.13 -27.62 -17.28
CA GLY A 511 -19.85 -27.65 -18.73
C GLY A 511 -18.60 -28.40 -19.14
N GLY A 512 -17.74 -28.81 -18.25
CA GLY A 512 -16.49 -29.53 -18.52
C GLY A 512 -15.41 -28.73 -19.24
N ARG A 513 -15.51 -27.39 -19.27
CA ARG A 513 -14.52 -26.50 -19.89
C ARG A 513 -13.17 -26.62 -19.17
N GLU A 514 -12.13 -26.96 -19.93
CA GLU A 514 -10.77 -26.98 -19.41
C GLU A 514 -10.27 -25.55 -19.19
N ILE A 515 -9.72 -25.31 -18.01
CA ILE A 515 -9.18 -23.99 -17.60
C ILE A 515 -7.69 -23.91 -17.90
N LEU A 516 -6.97 -25.01 -17.84
CA LEU A 516 -5.51 -25.04 -17.92
C LEU A 516 -5.01 -25.46 -19.30
N ALA A 517 -4.04 -24.75 -19.86
CA ALA A 517 -3.34 -25.11 -21.09
C ALA A 517 -2.17 -26.07 -20.83
N ALA A 518 -1.60 -26.00 -19.64
CA ALA A 518 -0.43 -26.77 -19.21
C ALA A 518 -0.47 -26.92 -17.70
N PRO A 519 0.44 -27.71 -17.09
CA PRO A 519 0.50 -27.84 -15.63
C PRO A 519 0.53 -26.48 -14.92
N ALA A 520 -0.30 -26.33 -13.91
CA ALA A 520 -0.44 -25.10 -13.09
C ALA A 520 0.06 -25.33 -11.66
N ASN A 521 0.19 -24.24 -10.89
CA ASN A 521 0.87 -24.21 -9.61
C ASN A 521 2.30 -24.74 -9.73
N VAL A 522 2.95 -24.39 -10.85
CA VAL A 522 4.34 -24.75 -11.14
C VAL A 522 5.25 -23.70 -10.53
N LEU A 523 6.12 -24.12 -9.62
CA LEU A 523 7.16 -23.25 -9.09
C LEU A 523 8.26 -23.10 -10.14
N VAL A 524 8.65 -21.85 -10.41
CA VAL A 524 9.80 -21.53 -11.26
C VAL A 524 10.75 -20.64 -10.48
N ALA A 525 12.00 -21.08 -10.38
CA ALA A 525 13.09 -20.28 -9.84
C ALA A 525 13.89 -19.67 -11.01
N GLU A 526 14.17 -18.39 -10.92
CA GLU A 526 14.84 -17.61 -11.96
C GLU A 526 15.96 -16.76 -11.35
N LYS A 527 17.01 -16.52 -12.10
CA LYS A 527 18.14 -15.65 -11.71
C LYS A 527 18.15 -14.41 -12.59
N PRO A 528 18.12 -13.20 -12.00
CA PRO A 528 18.29 -11.97 -12.76
C PRO A 528 19.65 -11.90 -13.45
N LYS A 529 19.68 -11.49 -14.70
CA LYS A 529 20.91 -11.14 -15.42
C LYS A 529 21.33 -9.76 -14.95
N SER A 530 22.41 -9.66 -14.21
CA SER A 530 22.91 -8.37 -13.73
C SER A 530 23.33 -7.49 -14.91
N GLN A 531 22.81 -6.27 -14.96
CA GLN A 531 23.31 -5.24 -15.88
C GLN A 531 24.11 -4.15 -15.20
N SER A 532 24.03 -3.98 -13.88
CA SER A 532 24.59 -2.84 -13.15
C SER A 532 25.64 -3.18 -12.12
N GLY A 533 25.97 -4.44 -11.91
CA GLY A 533 26.97 -4.85 -10.92
C GLY A 533 26.44 -4.94 -9.48
N ASP A 534 25.28 -4.38 -9.14
CA ASP A 534 24.59 -4.61 -7.87
C ASP A 534 23.18 -5.13 -8.14
N PRO A 535 23.02 -6.45 -8.26
CA PRO A 535 21.75 -7.07 -8.64
C PRO A 535 20.67 -7.05 -7.55
N GLY A 536 20.97 -6.54 -6.35
CA GLY A 536 19.99 -6.38 -5.27
C GLY A 536 19.07 -5.17 -5.46
N ASP A 537 19.42 -4.23 -6.33
CA ASP A 537 18.69 -2.97 -6.45
C ASP A 537 17.44 -3.06 -7.32
N PHE A 538 17.40 -3.95 -8.31
CA PHE A 538 16.32 -3.99 -9.29
C PHE A 538 16.08 -5.40 -9.82
N ILE A 539 14.82 -5.77 -9.95
CA ILE A 539 14.43 -6.95 -10.70
C ILE A 539 14.32 -6.59 -12.17
N LEU A 540 14.98 -7.39 -12.97
CA LEU A 540 14.91 -7.31 -14.41
C LEU A 540 13.71 -8.12 -14.92
N GLY A 541 13.07 -7.67 -16.00
CA GLY A 541 12.00 -8.38 -16.67
C GLY A 541 12.38 -9.83 -17.03
N ARG A 542 11.38 -10.68 -17.23
CA ARG A 542 11.61 -12.09 -17.52
C ARG A 542 12.56 -12.37 -18.69
N PRO A 543 12.58 -11.61 -19.79
CA PRO A 543 13.58 -11.79 -20.82
C PRO A 543 15.04 -11.59 -20.36
N GLN A 544 15.18 -10.91 -19.23
CA GLN A 544 16.47 -10.60 -18.60
C GLN A 544 16.77 -11.49 -17.38
N ARG A 545 16.01 -12.59 -17.22
CA ARG A 545 16.21 -13.58 -16.16
C ARG A 545 16.46 -14.94 -16.80
N ASP A 546 17.37 -15.71 -16.21
CA ASP A 546 17.64 -17.10 -16.62
C ASP A 546 16.87 -18.04 -15.70
N LYS A 547 16.14 -19.00 -16.29
CA LYS A 547 15.49 -20.06 -15.51
C LYS A 547 16.56 -20.93 -14.85
N LEU A 548 16.45 -21.10 -13.52
CA LEU A 548 17.30 -21.96 -12.73
C LEU A 548 16.69 -23.37 -12.58
N ALA A 549 15.40 -23.45 -12.28
CA ALA A 549 14.72 -24.69 -12.01
C ALA A 549 13.20 -24.53 -12.20
N SER A 550 12.53 -25.65 -12.43
CA SER A 550 11.08 -25.78 -12.35
C SER A 550 10.72 -26.93 -11.42
N SER A 551 9.61 -26.81 -10.71
CA SER A 551 9.09 -27.92 -9.92
C SER A 551 8.69 -29.14 -10.77
N LEU A 552 8.59 -28.97 -12.09
CA LEU A 552 8.39 -30.09 -13.04
C LEU A 552 9.66 -30.89 -13.30
N ASP A 553 10.82 -30.36 -12.99
CA ASP A 553 12.12 -31.01 -13.21
C ASP A 553 12.44 -32.07 -12.13
N TYR A 554 11.60 -32.18 -11.08
CA TYR A 554 11.84 -33.01 -9.92
C TYR A 554 10.68 -33.98 -9.68
N PRO A 555 10.97 -35.26 -9.41
CA PRO A 555 9.95 -36.18 -8.93
C PRO A 555 9.52 -35.80 -7.50
N ALA A 556 8.27 -36.07 -7.19
CA ALA A 556 7.67 -35.74 -5.91
C ALA A 556 7.01 -36.98 -5.26
N GLN A 557 7.00 -36.99 -3.92
CA GLN A 557 6.16 -37.87 -3.13
C GLN A 557 4.82 -37.17 -2.89
N ILE A 558 3.74 -37.90 -3.14
CA ILE A 558 2.40 -37.34 -3.03
C ILE A 558 1.63 -38.12 -1.97
N SER A 559 1.09 -37.42 -1.01
CA SER A 559 0.14 -37.92 -0.02
C SER A 559 -1.18 -37.21 -0.15
N VAL A 560 -2.28 -37.92 0.03
CA VAL A 560 -3.62 -37.34 -0.09
C VAL A 560 -4.40 -37.69 1.16
N THR A 561 -5.09 -36.69 1.71
CA THR A 561 -6.10 -36.90 2.75
C THR A 561 -7.44 -36.36 2.26
N THR A 562 -8.50 -37.00 2.69
CA THR A 562 -9.87 -36.59 2.33
C THR A 562 -10.77 -36.64 3.57
N GLY A 563 -11.71 -35.72 3.60
CA GLY A 563 -12.74 -35.61 4.60
C GLY A 563 -14.04 -35.05 4.00
N PRO A 564 -15.05 -34.78 4.80
CA PRO A 564 -16.34 -34.29 4.28
C PRO A 564 -16.26 -32.91 3.61
N LEU A 565 -15.29 -32.07 3.96
CA LEU A 565 -15.17 -30.71 3.44
C LEU A 565 -14.13 -30.53 2.34
N ALA A 566 -13.06 -31.32 2.39
CA ALA A 566 -11.97 -31.10 1.46
C ALA A 566 -11.14 -32.36 1.19
N THR A 567 -10.56 -32.39 0.00
CA THR A 567 -9.44 -33.26 -0.36
C THR A 567 -8.17 -32.41 -0.37
N THR A 568 -7.17 -32.83 0.41
CA THR A 568 -5.88 -32.16 0.49
C THR A 568 -4.80 -33.02 -0.13
N VAL A 569 -4.10 -32.46 -1.13
CA VAL A 569 -2.94 -33.09 -1.79
C VAL A 569 -1.68 -32.42 -1.27
N ILE A 570 -0.78 -33.18 -0.70
CA ILE A 570 0.52 -32.73 -0.22
C ILE A 570 1.59 -33.32 -1.14
N VAL A 571 2.44 -32.45 -1.64
CA VAL A 571 3.50 -32.76 -2.60
C VAL A 571 4.83 -32.40 -1.94
N GLU A 572 5.65 -33.39 -1.65
CA GLU A 572 6.96 -33.24 -1.02
C GLU A 572 8.05 -33.72 -1.98
N GLY A 573 9.15 -33.00 -2.02
CA GLY A 573 10.25 -33.35 -2.90
C GLY A 573 11.43 -32.41 -2.79
N LYS A 574 12.32 -32.54 -3.73
CA LYS A 574 13.48 -31.65 -3.88
C LYS A 574 13.12 -30.54 -4.83
N PHE A 575 13.76 -29.40 -4.64
CA PHE A 575 13.68 -28.24 -5.53
C PHE A 575 14.99 -27.48 -5.47
N LEU A 576 15.38 -26.83 -6.52
CA LEU A 576 16.50 -25.91 -6.66
C LEU A 576 17.74 -26.30 -5.78
N GLY A 577 18.70 -26.97 -6.38
CA GLY A 577 19.91 -27.38 -5.67
C GLY A 577 19.72 -28.52 -4.64
N GLY A 578 18.61 -29.27 -4.72
CA GLY A 578 18.34 -30.41 -3.86
C GLY A 578 17.77 -30.06 -2.49
N LYS A 579 17.38 -28.82 -2.25
CA LYS A 579 16.69 -28.36 -1.03
C LYS A 579 15.25 -28.88 -0.99
N THR A 580 14.65 -28.86 0.17
CA THR A 580 13.29 -29.37 0.39
C THR A 580 12.24 -28.38 -0.12
N SER A 581 11.22 -28.90 -0.77
CA SER A 581 9.98 -28.17 -1.05
C SER A 581 8.77 -28.97 -0.60
N ARG A 582 7.75 -28.26 -0.11
CA ARG A 582 6.45 -28.83 0.23
C ARG A 582 5.37 -27.93 -0.36
N ARG A 583 4.46 -28.52 -1.10
CA ARG A 583 3.30 -27.82 -1.66
C ARG A 583 2.03 -28.51 -1.18
N LEU A 584 1.05 -27.75 -0.76
CA LEU A 584 -0.26 -28.23 -0.39
C LEU A 584 -1.28 -27.63 -1.36
N MET A 585 -2.19 -28.46 -1.86
CA MET A 585 -3.37 -28.05 -2.61
C MET A 585 -4.60 -28.58 -1.89
N ARG A 586 -5.53 -27.69 -1.52
CA ARG A 586 -6.77 -28.06 -0.85
C ARG A 586 -7.95 -27.74 -1.75
N PHE A 587 -8.65 -28.78 -2.17
CA PHE A 587 -9.85 -28.73 -2.98
C PHE A 587 -11.07 -28.87 -2.06
N TYR A 588 -11.86 -27.83 -1.96
CA TYR A 588 -13.06 -27.81 -1.13
C TYR A 588 -14.25 -28.43 -1.86
N GLN A 589 -15.07 -29.21 -1.13
CA GLN A 589 -16.22 -29.89 -1.72
C GLN A 589 -17.26 -28.87 -2.24
N HIS A 590 -17.60 -27.85 -1.43
CA HIS A 590 -18.69 -26.91 -1.68
C HIS A 590 -18.23 -25.49 -2.04
N ASN A 591 -16.95 -25.19 -1.98
CA ASN A 591 -16.41 -23.85 -2.27
C ASN A 591 -15.52 -23.88 -3.53
N PRO A 592 -15.69 -22.94 -4.47
CA PRO A 592 -14.90 -22.94 -5.72
C PRO A 592 -13.42 -22.53 -5.52
N ARG A 593 -13.01 -22.14 -4.34
CA ARG A 593 -11.63 -21.79 -4.03
C ARG A 593 -10.77 -23.04 -3.90
N ILE A 594 -9.58 -23.00 -4.48
CA ILE A 594 -8.52 -23.99 -4.28
C ILE A 594 -7.39 -23.27 -3.56
N ASP A 595 -7.11 -23.68 -2.33
CA ASP A 595 -6.05 -23.06 -1.54
C ASP A 595 -4.71 -23.76 -1.81
N PHE A 596 -3.67 -22.94 -1.94
CA PHE A 596 -2.29 -23.38 -2.07
C PHE A 596 -1.47 -22.89 -0.89
N GLU A 597 -0.66 -23.77 -0.34
CA GLU A 597 0.44 -23.45 0.55
C GLU A 597 1.73 -23.99 -0.07
N THR A 598 2.73 -23.14 -0.19
CA THR A 598 4.03 -23.50 -0.74
C THR A 598 5.10 -23.22 0.32
N GLU A 599 5.91 -24.21 0.65
CA GLU A 599 7.07 -24.10 1.51
C GLU A 599 8.32 -24.47 0.72
N VAL A 600 9.32 -23.61 0.78
CA VAL A 600 10.65 -23.84 0.20
C VAL A 600 11.71 -23.54 1.23
N GLU A 601 12.87 -24.14 1.08
CA GLU A 601 13.98 -24.00 2.00
C GLU A 601 15.25 -23.54 1.28
N ASP A 602 15.95 -22.57 1.89
CA ASP A 602 17.26 -22.11 1.47
C ASP A 602 17.36 -21.73 -0.02
N LEU A 603 16.61 -20.75 -0.44
CA LEU A 603 16.75 -20.17 -1.78
C LEU A 603 18.12 -19.51 -1.94
N PRO A 604 18.86 -19.80 -3.01
CA PRO A 604 20.13 -19.13 -3.29
C PRO A 604 19.97 -17.61 -3.39
N ASN A 605 21.05 -16.89 -3.09
CA ASN A 605 21.08 -15.45 -3.31
C ASN A 605 20.76 -15.11 -4.77
N LEU A 606 20.02 -14.02 -5.01
CA LEU A 606 19.54 -13.55 -6.31
C LEU A 606 18.61 -14.58 -7.00
N THR A 607 17.70 -15.17 -6.24
CA THR A 607 16.66 -16.05 -6.78
C THR A 607 15.29 -15.39 -6.69
N VAL A 608 14.64 -15.26 -7.84
CA VAL A 608 13.21 -14.90 -7.93
C VAL A 608 12.41 -16.19 -8.02
N LEU A 609 11.44 -16.38 -7.13
CA LEU A 609 10.55 -17.53 -7.11
C LEU A 609 9.13 -17.09 -7.48
N VAL A 610 8.54 -17.80 -8.45
CA VAL A 610 7.16 -17.56 -8.91
C VAL A 610 6.35 -18.84 -8.95
N ALA A 611 5.02 -18.69 -8.93
CA ALA A 611 4.07 -19.75 -9.28
C ALA A 611 3.30 -19.37 -10.56
N GLU A 612 3.21 -20.31 -11.48
CA GLU A 612 2.63 -20.13 -12.81
C GLU A 612 1.30 -20.86 -12.97
N PHE A 613 0.37 -20.23 -13.73
CA PHE A 613 -0.98 -20.74 -14.00
C PHE A 613 -1.33 -20.58 -15.49
N PRO A 614 -0.81 -21.43 -16.40
CA PRO A 614 -1.09 -21.34 -17.84
C PRO A 614 -2.58 -21.60 -18.14
N LEU A 615 -3.27 -20.66 -18.78
CA LEU A 615 -4.71 -20.74 -19.07
C LEU A 615 -4.96 -21.20 -20.50
N ALA A 616 -5.99 -22.03 -20.70
CA ALA A 616 -6.35 -22.62 -21.98
C ALA A 616 -6.96 -21.61 -22.97
N ALA A 617 -7.60 -20.57 -22.47
CA ALA A 617 -8.16 -19.51 -23.30
C ALA A 617 -7.32 -18.24 -23.19
N SER A 618 -7.39 -17.37 -24.20
CA SER A 618 -6.79 -16.04 -24.14
C SER A 618 -7.42 -15.21 -23.03
N VAL A 619 -6.59 -14.36 -22.41
CA VAL A 619 -7.01 -13.42 -21.40
C VAL A 619 -7.38 -12.11 -22.09
N ASP A 620 -8.66 -11.74 -22.03
CA ASP A 620 -9.19 -10.54 -22.68
C ASP A 620 -9.01 -9.29 -21.79
N GLU A 621 -9.11 -9.47 -20.46
CA GLU A 621 -9.00 -8.38 -19.51
C GLU A 621 -8.38 -8.87 -18.19
N VAL A 622 -7.54 -8.03 -17.60
CA VAL A 622 -6.99 -8.23 -16.25
C VAL A 622 -7.54 -7.17 -15.32
N ARG A 623 -8.09 -7.61 -14.18
CA ARG A 623 -8.45 -6.76 -13.04
C ARG A 623 -7.57 -7.12 -11.85
N ARG A 624 -7.25 -6.16 -11.03
CA ARG A 624 -6.47 -6.37 -9.81
C ARG A 624 -6.98 -5.47 -8.69
N GLY A 625 -7.03 -6.00 -7.48
CA GLY A 625 -7.40 -5.23 -6.30
C GLY A 625 -6.42 -4.08 -6.04
N ILE A 626 -6.97 -2.93 -5.66
CA ILE A 626 -6.29 -1.73 -5.16
C ILE A 626 -7.02 -1.26 -3.90
N PRO A 627 -6.48 -0.28 -3.15
CA PRO A 627 -7.21 0.32 -2.04
C PRO A 627 -8.61 0.80 -2.45
N PHE A 628 -9.66 0.35 -1.75
CA PHE A 628 -11.08 0.65 -1.99
C PHE A 628 -11.65 0.25 -3.36
N GLY A 629 -10.97 -0.59 -4.13
CA GLY A 629 -11.51 -0.93 -5.45
C GLY A 629 -10.61 -1.87 -6.24
N PHE A 630 -10.65 -1.69 -7.54
CA PHE A 630 -9.83 -2.47 -8.46
C PHE A 630 -9.41 -1.61 -9.66
N SER A 631 -8.26 -1.99 -10.24
CA SER A 631 -7.74 -1.38 -11.47
C SER A 631 -7.84 -2.39 -12.63
N HIS A 632 -8.07 -1.88 -13.82
CA HIS A 632 -8.13 -2.67 -15.06
C HIS A 632 -7.45 -1.93 -16.22
N GLY A 633 -7.21 -2.64 -17.33
CA GLY A 633 -6.73 -2.04 -18.58
C GLY A 633 -5.23 -2.06 -18.79
N ALA A 634 -4.67 -0.98 -19.32
CA ALA A 634 -3.34 -0.92 -19.96
C ALA A 634 -2.15 -1.42 -19.13
N TRP A 635 -2.26 -1.44 -17.83
CA TRP A 635 -1.20 -1.89 -16.91
C TRP A 635 -0.92 -3.39 -16.97
N ALA A 636 -1.82 -4.16 -17.57
CA ALA A 636 -1.63 -5.60 -17.76
C ALA A 636 -0.56 -5.97 -18.80
N LYS A 637 -0.12 -5.00 -19.62
CA LYS A 637 0.92 -5.23 -20.63
C LYS A 637 2.07 -4.26 -20.41
N PRO A 638 3.32 -4.76 -20.42
CA PRO A 638 4.48 -3.88 -20.35
C PRO A 638 4.45 -2.86 -21.49
N ASN A 639 4.60 -1.59 -21.18
CA ASN A 639 4.86 -0.56 -22.17
C ASN A 639 6.19 0.12 -21.83
N PRO A 640 7.29 -0.25 -22.49
CA PRO A 640 8.61 0.30 -22.20
C PRO A 640 8.69 1.82 -22.33
N GLU A 641 7.89 2.44 -23.20
CA GLU A 641 7.88 3.89 -23.37
C GLU A 641 7.22 4.62 -22.20
N LEU A 642 6.16 4.05 -21.61
CA LEU A 642 5.46 4.62 -20.48
C LEU A 642 6.04 4.18 -19.14
N HIS A 643 6.51 2.94 -19.05
CA HIS A 643 6.91 2.32 -17.80
C HIS A 643 8.41 2.43 -17.51
N GLY A 644 9.22 2.73 -18.53
CA GLY A 644 10.66 2.89 -18.38
C GLY A 644 11.35 1.63 -17.84
N TRP A 645 11.46 1.50 -16.55
CA TRP A 645 12.12 0.37 -15.88
C TRP A 645 11.17 -0.78 -15.53
N THR A 646 9.88 -0.64 -15.77
CA THR A 646 8.93 -1.67 -15.39
C THR A 646 9.08 -2.88 -16.30
N THR A 647 8.96 -4.05 -15.69
CA THR A 647 9.06 -5.35 -16.34
C THR A 647 7.70 -5.95 -16.69
N GLY A 648 6.63 -5.23 -16.41
CA GLY A 648 5.26 -5.73 -16.46
C GLY A 648 4.77 -6.30 -15.13
N ILE A 649 5.58 -6.27 -14.08
CA ILE A 649 5.16 -6.61 -12.72
C ILE A 649 4.34 -5.44 -12.17
N VAL A 650 3.15 -5.74 -11.69
CA VAL A 650 2.23 -4.76 -11.11
C VAL A 650 1.81 -5.17 -9.71
N PRO A 651 1.56 -4.22 -8.80
CA PRO A 651 1.03 -4.54 -7.48
C PRO A 651 -0.45 -4.92 -7.55
N ALA A 652 -0.85 -5.87 -6.71
CA ALA A 652 -2.25 -6.21 -6.46
C ALA A 652 -2.50 -6.33 -4.96
N VAL A 653 -3.65 -5.88 -4.51
CA VAL A 653 -4.10 -5.97 -3.13
C VAL A 653 -5.14 -7.06 -3.02
N ARG A 654 -4.83 -8.16 -2.35
CA ARG A 654 -5.69 -9.32 -2.10
C ARG A 654 -5.99 -10.19 -3.30
N TRP A 655 -6.12 -9.66 -4.54
CA TRP A 655 -6.57 -10.44 -5.68
C TRP A 655 -6.16 -9.87 -7.04
N SER A 656 -6.15 -10.77 -8.02
CA SER A 656 -6.15 -10.44 -9.44
C SER A 656 -7.14 -11.39 -10.15
N HIS A 657 -7.76 -10.90 -11.23
CA HIS A 657 -8.74 -11.65 -12.02
C HIS A 657 -8.41 -11.55 -13.50
N TYR A 658 -8.53 -12.65 -14.19
CA TYR A 658 -8.21 -12.83 -15.60
C TYR A 658 -9.48 -13.28 -16.32
N ALA A 659 -10.11 -12.35 -17.04
CA ALA A 659 -11.30 -12.67 -17.84
C ALA A 659 -10.89 -13.46 -19.07
N LEU A 660 -11.59 -14.56 -19.35
CA LEU A 660 -11.23 -15.49 -20.42
C LEU A 660 -12.09 -15.25 -21.65
N ALA A 661 -11.48 -15.35 -22.82
CA ALA A 661 -12.20 -15.37 -24.07
C ALA A 661 -13.26 -16.49 -24.06
N GLY A 662 -14.46 -16.14 -24.53
CA GLY A 662 -15.62 -17.04 -24.44
C GLY A 662 -16.35 -17.06 -23.10
N GLY A 663 -16.03 -16.10 -22.20
CA GLY A 663 -16.70 -15.89 -20.92
C GLY A 663 -16.07 -16.62 -19.73
N GLY A 664 -16.44 -16.21 -18.52
CA GLY A 664 -15.85 -16.72 -17.29
C GLY A 664 -14.48 -16.13 -16.98
N GLY A 665 -13.82 -16.66 -15.99
CA GLY A 665 -12.52 -16.16 -15.57
C GLY A 665 -11.84 -17.00 -14.51
N VAL A 666 -10.62 -16.59 -14.21
CA VAL A 666 -9.79 -17.12 -13.11
C VAL A 666 -9.40 -15.98 -12.20
N ALA A 667 -9.62 -16.13 -10.91
CA ALA A 667 -9.13 -15.24 -9.88
C ALA A 667 -7.97 -15.91 -9.13
N LEU A 668 -6.93 -15.14 -8.83
CA LEU A 668 -5.85 -15.51 -7.91
C LEU A 668 -5.97 -14.62 -6.67
N PHE A 669 -5.96 -15.24 -5.51
CA PHE A 669 -6.00 -14.56 -4.22
C PHE A 669 -4.66 -14.68 -3.51
N ASP A 670 -4.34 -13.71 -2.67
CA ASP A 670 -3.14 -13.71 -1.85
C ASP A 670 -3.38 -13.12 -0.46
N ARG A 671 -2.40 -13.32 0.43
CA ARG A 671 -2.35 -12.74 1.78
C ARG A 671 -1.09 -11.90 1.95
N GLY A 672 -0.83 -10.99 0.98
CA GLY A 672 0.34 -10.11 0.98
C GLY A 672 1.44 -10.50 -0.03
N LEU A 673 1.13 -11.41 -0.97
CA LEU A 673 1.96 -11.65 -2.16
C LEU A 673 1.52 -10.69 -3.26
N THR A 674 2.06 -9.49 -3.27
CA THR A 674 1.50 -8.38 -4.03
C THR A 674 1.91 -8.34 -5.50
N GLY A 675 3.04 -8.93 -5.88
CA GLY A 675 3.54 -8.91 -7.27
C GLY A 675 2.74 -9.81 -8.21
N ARG A 676 2.30 -9.24 -9.33
CA ARG A 676 1.59 -9.92 -10.41
C ARG A 676 2.22 -9.62 -11.75
N GLU A 677 2.22 -10.64 -12.63
CA GLU A 677 2.57 -10.50 -14.04
C GLU A 677 1.66 -11.42 -14.86
N ILE A 678 1.51 -11.15 -16.13
CA ILE A 678 0.94 -12.05 -17.10
C ILE A 678 1.88 -12.19 -18.29
N ASN A 679 2.26 -13.42 -18.62
CA ASN A 679 3.07 -13.74 -19.80
C ASN A 679 2.22 -14.53 -20.81
N GLY A 680 1.77 -13.87 -21.88
CA GLY A 680 0.77 -14.43 -22.78
C GLY A 680 -0.53 -14.75 -22.01
N ASN A 681 -0.89 -16.03 -21.95
CA ASN A 681 -2.05 -16.51 -21.19
C ASN A 681 -1.66 -17.13 -19.83
N THR A 682 -0.48 -16.83 -19.32
CA THR A 682 0.01 -17.39 -18.06
C THR A 682 0.03 -16.31 -16.97
N PRO A 683 -0.99 -16.23 -16.11
CA PRO A 683 -0.90 -15.50 -14.86
C PRO A 683 0.25 -16.00 -13.98
N ILE A 684 0.94 -15.05 -13.35
CA ILE A 684 2.10 -15.30 -12.50
C ILE A 684 1.90 -14.58 -11.17
N ILE A 685 2.09 -15.30 -10.09
CA ILE A 685 2.19 -14.74 -8.75
C ILE A 685 3.64 -14.86 -8.27
N TYR A 686 4.18 -13.73 -7.82
CA TYR A 686 5.52 -13.68 -7.24
C TYR A 686 5.48 -14.14 -5.78
N LEU A 687 6.32 -15.10 -5.43
CA LEU A 687 6.41 -15.65 -4.08
C LEU A 687 7.57 -15.06 -3.30
N TYR A 688 8.73 -14.91 -3.91
CA TYR A 688 9.92 -14.40 -3.23
C TYR A 688 10.91 -13.76 -4.19
N ASN A 689 11.66 -12.79 -3.67
CA ASN A 689 12.90 -12.28 -4.24
C ASN A 689 13.99 -12.39 -3.19
N ALA A 690 14.82 -13.42 -3.29
CA ALA A 690 15.90 -13.67 -2.36
C ALA A 690 17.10 -12.80 -2.69
N THR A 691 17.53 -11.96 -1.77
CA THR A 691 18.79 -11.21 -1.85
C THR A 691 19.44 -11.11 -0.48
N ASP A 692 20.76 -11.37 -0.41
CA ASP A 692 21.51 -11.31 0.84
C ASP A 692 22.01 -9.90 1.16
N LYS A 693 21.90 -8.98 0.21
CA LYS A 693 22.37 -7.59 0.34
C LYS A 693 21.38 -6.62 -0.28
N TYR A 694 21.32 -5.42 0.28
CA TYR A 694 20.59 -4.29 -0.25
C TYR A 694 21.49 -3.05 -0.19
N TYR A 695 21.71 -2.37 -1.31
CA TYR A 695 22.69 -1.28 -1.44
C TYR A 695 24.07 -1.60 -0.86
N GLY A 696 24.53 -2.84 -1.07
CA GLY A 696 25.82 -3.32 -0.55
C GLY A 696 25.83 -3.72 0.93
N HIS A 697 24.76 -3.46 1.68
CA HIS A 697 24.62 -3.84 3.08
C HIS A 697 23.98 -5.23 3.24
N PRO A 698 24.45 -6.07 4.19
CA PRO A 698 23.80 -7.34 4.50
C PRO A 698 22.32 -7.14 4.84
N ASN A 699 21.47 -8.06 4.37
CA ASN A 699 20.04 -8.03 4.68
C ASN A 699 19.51 -9.44 4.93
N SER A 700 19.50 -9.86 6.18
CA SER A 700 18.96 -11.16 6.61
C SER A 700 17.45 -11.28 6.39
N TRP A 701 16.74 -10.15 6.33
CA TRP A 701 15.31 -10.14 6.16
C TRP A 701 14.86 -10.48 4.74
N LEU A 702 15.67 -10.15 3.73
CA LEU A 702 15.44 -10.48 2.32
C LEU A 702 16.21 -11.74 1.89
N SER A 703 17.05 -12.30 2.77
CA SER A 703 17.81 -13.52 2.46
C SER A 703 16.88 -14.69 2.17
N GLY A 704 17.29 -15.53 1.23
CA GLY A 704 16.66 -16.79 0.92
C GLY A 704 16.94 -17.90 1.93
N ALA A 705 17.78 -17.67 2.94
CA ALA A 705 18.12 -18.66 3.95
C ALA A 705 16.91 -19.05 4.83
N GLY A 706 16.85 -20.31 5.22
CA GLY A 706 15.80 -20.86 6.07
C GLY A 706 14.52 -21.23 5.30
N LYS A 707 13.44 -21.41 6.06
CA LYS A 707 12.14 -21.81 5.52
C LYS A 707 11.26 -20.62 5.17
N HIS A 708 10.68 -20.65 3.98
CA HIS A 708 9.74 -19.64 3.48
C HIS A 708 8.42 -20.33 3.14
N ARG A 709 7.31 -19.74 3.65
CA ARG A 709 5.96 -20.26 3.44
C ARG A 709 5.08 -19.20 2.82
N PHE A 710 4.33 -19.58 1.80
CA PHE A 710 3.49 -18.70 0.99
C PHE A 710 2.07 -19.26 0.90
N HIS A 711 1.07 -18.39 1.04
CA HIS A 711 -0.34 -18.72 0.93
C HIS A 711 -0.98 -17.93 -0.21
N TYR A 712 -1.60 -18.63 -1.12
CA TYR A 712 -2.36 -18.07 -2.23
C TYR A 712 -3.47 -19.03 -2.63
N ALA A 713 -4.40 -18.58 -3.47
CA ALA A 713 -5.50 -19.42 -3.90
C ALA A 713 -5.93 -19.11 -5.33
N LEU A 714 -6.65 -20.05 -5.94
CA LEU A 714 -7.25 -19.93 -7.25
C LEU A 714 -8.76 -20.16 -7.14
N MET A 715 -9.53 -19.42 -7.91
CA MET A 715 -10.96 -19.64 -8.14
C MET A 715 -11.27 -19.47 -9.63
N ALA A 716 -11.78 -20.50 -10.27
CA ALA A 716 -12.28 -20.41 -11.65
C ALA A 716 -13.82 -20.36 -11.65
N HIS A 717 -14.39 -19.64 -12.60
CA HIS A 717 -15.85 -19.47 -12.70
C HIS A 717 -16.30 -19.32 -14.16
N GLY A 718 -17.56 -19.65 -14.45
CA GLY A 718 -18.13 -19.62 -15.80
C GLY A 718 -18.89 -18.35 -16.15
N GLY A 719 -19.29 -17.55 -15.16
CA GLY A 719 -20.08 -16.33 -15.32
C GLY A 719 -19.24 -15.05 -15.26
N GLU A 720 -19.91 -13.91 -15.11
CA GLU A 720 -19.27 -12.62 -14.89
C GLU A 720 -18.55 -12.58 -13.52
N TRP A 721 -17.43 -11.89 -13.43
CA TRP A 721 -16.59 -11.79 -12.22
C TRP A 721 -17.36 -11.21 -11.02
N ALA A 722 -18.26 -10.25 -11.27
CA ALA A 722 -19.09 -9.64 -10.25
C ALA A 722 -20.12 -10.64 -9.71
N THR A 723 -20.77 -11.44 -10.60
CA THR A 723 -21.69 -12.50 -10.20
C THR A 723 -20.97 -13.62 -9.44
N ALA A 724 -19.73 -13.92 -9.82
CA ALA A 724 -18.84 -14.85 -9.10
C ALA A 724 -18.34 -14.27 -7.78
N ARG A 725 -18.64 -13.01 -7.47
CA ARG A 725 -18.30 -12.31 -6.22
C ARG A 725 -16.81 -12.33 -5.91
N VAL A 726 -15.96 -12.15 -6.93
CA VAL A 726 -14.50 -12.18 -6.77
C VAL A 726 -13.97 -11.28 -5.65
N PRO A 727 -14.40 -10.01 -5.50
CA PRO A 727 -13.97 -9.17 -4.38
C PRO A 727 -14.36 -9.71 -3.01
N HIS A 728 -15.55 -10.31 -2.86
CA HIS A 728 -16.00 -10.92 -1.61
C HIS A 728 -15.17 -12.16 -1.26
N ALA A 729 -14.93 -13.05 -2.23
CA ALA A 729 -14.10 -14.23 -2.05
C ALA A 729 -12.64 -13.86 -1.66
N ALA A 730 -12.12 -12.78 -2.25
CA ALA A 730 -10.81 -12.24 -1.86
C ALA A 730 -10.79 -11.73 -0.43
N TRP A 731 -11.87 -11.06 -0.01
CA TRP A 731 -12.02 -10.61 1.37
C TRP A 731 -12.15 -11.78 2.33
N GLU A 732 -12.99 -12.76 2.03
CA GLU A 732 -13.16 -14.00 2.80
C GLU A 732 -11.82 -14.73 2.99
N TYR A 733 -11.02 -14.85 1.94
CA TYR A 733 -9.70 -15.47 2.01
C TYR A 733 -8.73 -14.72 2.93
N ASN A 734 -8.78 -13.39 2.95
CA ASN A 734 -7.89 -12.53 3.76
C ASN A 734 -8.39 -12.31 5.18
N CYS A 735 -9.71 -12.36 5.40
CA CYS A 735 -10.35 -12.00 6.67
C CYS A 735 -11.24 -13.16 7.16
N PRO A 736 -10.64 -14.27 7.67
CA PRO A 736 -11.40 -15.38 8.21
C PRO A 736 -12.20 -14.94 9.44
N PRO A 737 -13.26 -15.66 9.82
CA PRO A 737 -14.01 -15.39 11.05
C PRO A 737 -13.08 -15.43 12.28
N VAL A 738 -13.32 -14.52 13.23
CA VAL A 738 -12.58 -14.48 14.48
C VAL A 738 -13.15 -15.50 15.45
N ILE A 739 -12.31 -16.35 16.01
CA ILE A 739 -12.69 -17.39 16.95
C ILE A 739 -12.53 -16.89 18.38
N LEU A 740 -13.61 -16.98 19.15
CA LEU A 740 -13.71 -16.57 20.55
C LEU A 740 -13.94 -17.82 21.41
N GLN A 741 -12.89 -18.35 22.02
CA GLN A 741 -12.99 -19.57 22.83
C GLN A 741 -13.59 -19.30 24.20
N GLY A 742 -14.17 -20.35 24.82
CA GLY A 742 -14.68 -20.32 26.19
C GLY A 742 -15.91 -19.41 26.34
N ARG A 743 -16.97 -19.62 25.54
CA ARG A 743 -18.21 -18.82 25.56
C ARG A 743 -19.42 -19.67 25.93
N VAL A 744 -20.47 -19.01 26.40
CA VAL A 744 -21.81 -19.65 26.57
C VAL A 744 -22.48 -19.65 25.19
N ALA A 745 -23.07 -20.78 24.81
CA ALA A 745 -23.78 -20.90 23.55
C ALA A 745 -24.90 -19.84 23.41
N ALA A 746 -24.88 -19.11 22.31
CA ALA A 746 -25.80 -18.02 22.03
C ALA A 746 -26.08 -17.92 20.51
N PRO A 747 -27.33 -17.68 20.12
CA PRO A 747 -27.67 -17.51 18.70
C PRO A 747 -26.91 -16.36 18.08
N PRO A 748 -26.54 -16.44 16.79
CA PRO A 748 -25.86 -15.36 16.11
C PRO A 748 -26.75 -14.13 16.00
N LYS A 749 -26.18 -12.95 16.29
CA LYS A 749 -26.84 -11.66 16.15
C LYS A 749 -26.06 -10.81 15.16
N SER A 750 -26.71 -10.47 14.04
CA SER A 750 -26.20 -9.51 13.07
C SER A 750 -26.45 -8.09 13.58
N PHE A 751 -25.49 -7.22 13.43
CA PHE A 751 -25.58 -5.80 13.82
C PHE A 751 -25.42 -4.84 12.64
N LEU A 752 -25.04 -5.37 11.48
CA LEU A 752 -24.88 -4.59 10.24
C LEU A 752 -25.18 -5.49 9.04
N GLN A 753 -26.02 -5.01 8.13
CA GLN A 753 -26.27 -5.64 6.85
C GLN A 753 -26.21 -4.58 5.76
N THR A 754 -25.76 -4.96 4.57
CA THR A 754 -25.71 -4.07 3.42
C THR A 754 -26.18 -4.78 2.16
N SER A 755 -26.48 -4.01 1.11
CA SER A 755 -26.59 -4.54 -0.23
C SER A 755 -25.28 -5.19 -0.70
N PRO A 756 -25.33 -6.18 -1.62
CA PRO A 756 -24.16 -6.98 -2.01
C PRO A 756 -23.12 -6.23 -2.85
N ASN A 757 -23.44 -5.03 -3.34
CA ASN A 757 -22.54 -4.23 -4.17
C ASN A 757 -21.55 -3.38 -3.35
N VAL A 758 -21.56 -3.48 -2.01
CA VAL A 758 -20.63 -2.74 -1.15
C VAL A 758 -19.91 -3.64 -0.15
N ILE A 759 -18.66 -3.36 0.08
CA ILE A 759 -17.83 -3.97 1.13
C ILE A 759 -17.56 -2.93 2.22
N VAL A 760 -17.82 -3.32 3.47
CA VAL A 760 -17.50 -2.50 4.65
C VAL A 760 -16.03 -2.68 4.99
N GLU A 761 -15.31 -1.57 5.00
CA GLU A 761 -13.88 -1.56 5.37
C GLU A 761 -13.63 -1.07 6.81
N ALA A 762 -14.57 -0.33 7.40
CA ALA A 762 -14.47 0.10 8.79
C ALA A 762 -15.83 0.28 9.47
N LEU A 763 -15.88 -0.04 10.75
CA LEU A 763 -16.90 0.35 11.70
C LEU A 763 -16.25 0.63 13.05
N HIS A 764 -16.22 1.89 13.48
CA HIS A 764 -15.56 2.26 14.73
C HIS A 764 -16.23 3.43 15.44
N ARG A 765 -15.82 3.68 16.69
CA ARG A 765 -16.24 4.84 17.47
C ARG A 765 -15.30 6.00 17.27
N ASP A 766 -15.86 7.21 17.18
CA ASP A 766 -15.11 8.47 17.15
C ASP A 766 -15.86 9.51 18.01
N GLY A 767 -15.40 9.71 19.24
CA GLY A 767 -16.09 10.53 20.20
C GLY A 767 -17.52 10.06 20.45
N ASN A 768 -18.50 10.92 20.16
CA ASN A 768 -19.92 10.62 20.29
C ASN A 768 -20.58 10.07 19.01
N GLU A 769 -19.77 9.61 18.05
CA GLU A 769 -20.24 9.09 16.78
C GLU A 769 -19.78 7.64 16.52
N ILE A 770 -20.47 7.00 15.60
CA ILE A 770 -20.05 5.77 14.92
C ILE A 770 -19.70 6.16 13.51
N GLU A 771 -18.52 5.79 13.04
CA GLU A 771 -18.14 5.89 11.64
C GLU A 771 -18.24 4.53 10.96
N LEU A 772 -18.88 4.50 9.81
CA LEU A 772 -18.95 3.35 8.91
C LEU A 772 -18.39 3.77 7.56
N ARG A 773 -17.36 3.06 7.10
CA ARG A 773 -16.79 3.26 5.76
C ARG A 773 -16.98 2.03 4.91
N LEU A 774 -17.44 2.24 3.68
CA LEU A 774 -17.67 1.19 2.70
C LEU A 774 -17.28 1.66 1.30
N ALA A 775 -17.08 0.71 0.40
CA ALA A 775 -16.77 0.96 -0.99
C ALA A 775 -17.65 0.12 -1.92
N GLU A 776 -18.11 0.71 -3.01
CA GLU A 776 -18.75 -0.03 -4.09
C GLU A 776 -17.71 -0.96 -4.75
N CYS A 777 -18.02 -2.25 -4.88
CA CYS A 777 -17.05 -3.29 -5.23
C CYS A 777 -17.33 -4.02 -6.55
N MET A 778 -18.42 -3.68 -7.26
CA MET A 778 -18.81 -4.31 -8.53
C MET A 778 -18.47 -3.45 -9.76
N GLY A 779 -17.99 -2.22 -9.55
CA GLY A 779 -17.64 -1.28 -10.62
C GLY A 779 -18.86 -0.75 -11.37
N SER A 780 -20.01 -0.67 -10.74
CA SER A 780 -21.25 -0.26 -11.39
C SER A 780 -22.01 0.79 -10.58
N ARG A 781 -22.72 1.65 -11.31
CA ARG A 781 -23.68 2.58 -10.67
C ARG A 781 -24.89 1.81 -10.17
N GLY A 782 -25.35 2.13 -8.97
CA GLY A 782 -26.51 1.51 -8.36
C GLY A 782 -26.92 2.18 -7.07
N ASP A 783 -27.82 1.55 -6.33
CA ASP A 783 -28.19 1.95 -4.97
C ASP A 783 -27.50 1.04 -3.95
N ALA A 784 -27.06 1.62 -2.86
CA ALA A 784 -26.59 0.91 -1.70
C ALA A 784 -27.61 1.01 -0.56
N GLU A 785 -27.74 -0.08 0.18
CA GLU A 785 -28.52 -0.15 1.40
C GLU A 785 -27.61 -0.47 2.58
N VAL A 786 -27.85 0.18 3.71
CA VAL A 786 -27.22 -0.10 5.00
C VAL A 786 -28.32 -0.25 6.06
N VAL A 787 -28.34 -1.39 6.74
CA VAL A 787 -29.19 -1.64 7.91
C VAL A 787 -28.28 -1.75 9.13
N LEU A 788 -28.36 -0.79 10.05
CA LEU A 788 -27.51 -0.73 11.25
C LEU A 788 -28.35 -1.04 12.49
N ASP A 789 -28.15 -2.22 13.08
CA ASP A 789 -28.78 -2.64 14.35
C ASP A 789 -27.84 -2.35 15.54
N LEU A 790 -27.39 -1.10 15.64
CA LEU A 790 -26.71 -0.56 16.81
C LEU A 790 -27.48 0.67 17.33
N PRO A 791 -27.47 0.96 18.62
CA PRO A 791 -28.07 2.19 19.17
C PRO A 791 -27.45 3.41 18.51
N HIS A 792 -28.26 4.22 17.82
CA HIS A 792 -27.76 5.45 17.17
C HIS A 792 -28.88 6.48 17.00
N LYS A 793 -28.48 7.74 16.78
CA LYS A 793 -29.38 8.88 16.49
C LYS A 793 -28.89 9.62 15.26
N GLY A 794 -29.77 9.76 14.27
CA GLY A 794 -29.43 10.41 13.01
C GLY A 794 -28.37 9.65 12.20
N ALA A 795 -28.27 10.00 10.93
CA ALA A 795 -27.28 9.47 10.02
C ALA A 795 -26.89 10.55 9.00
N TRP A 796 -25.63 10.57 8.60
CA TRP A 796 -25.09 11.52 7.63
C TRP A 796 -24.12 10.84 6.66
N LEU A 797 -24.26 11.14 5.38
CA LEU A 797 -23.16 10.97 4.42
C LEU A 797 -22.14 12.08 4.67
N THR A 798 -20.85 11.71 4.72
CA THR A 798 -19.77 12.65 4.99
C THR A 798 -18.62 12.45 4.02
N ASP A 799 -17.65 13.36 4.04
CA ASP A 799 -16.35 13.11 3.44
C ASP A 799 -15.47 12.21 4.35
N LEU A 800 -14.25 11.91 3.91
CA LEU A 800 -13.33 11.03 4.64
C LEU A 800 -12.87 11.58 6.00
N THR A 801 -13.10 12.87 6.26
CA THR A 801 -12.77 13.52 7.54
C THR A 801 -13.99 13.75 8.45
N GLY A 802 -15.15 13.26 8.06
CA GLY A 802 -16.42 13.49 8.78
C GLY A 802 -17.04 14.87 8.56
N GLY A 803 -16.47 15.66 7.63
CA GLY A 803 -17.01 16.96 7.18
C GLY A 803 -18.07 16.83 6.09
N ARG A 804 -18.46 17.96 5.48
CA ARG A 804 -19.42 18.03 4.35
C ARG A 804 -20.66 17.16 4.53
N ARG A 805 -21.33 17.27 5.69
CA ARG A 805 -22.40 16.38 6.12
C ARG A 805 -23.70 16.58 5.33
N LYS A 806 -24.24 15.49 4.79
CA LYS A 806 -25.56 15.43 4.17
C LYS A 806 -26.43 14.46 4.98
N PRO A 807 -27.54 14.90 5.56
CA PRO A 807 -28.39 14.02 6.37
C PRO A 807 -29.02 12.91 5.53
N LEU A 808 -29.11 11.73 6.12
CA LEU A 808 -29.86 10.59 5.60
C LEU A 808 -31.09 10.36 6.47
N THR A 809 -32.20 10.02 5.81
CA THR A 809 -33.46 9.65 6.44
C THR A 809 -33.74 8.15 6.29
N GLY A 810 -34.67 7.59 7.08
CA GLY A 810 -35.13 6.20 6.91
C GLY A 810 -34.51 5.17 7.87
N GLY A 811 -33.81 5.61 8.92
CA GLY A 811 -33.17 4.68 9.87
C GLY A 811 -34.16 3.71 10.56
N PRO A 812 -33.73 2.49 10.94
CA PRO A 812 -32.35 1.98 10.88
C PRO A 812 -31.89 1.48 9.49
N ARG A 813 -32.72 1.62 8.45
CA ARG A 813 -32.47 1.23 7.06
C ARG A 813 -32.25 2.48 6.22
N TYR A 814 -31.07 2.58 5.64
CA TYR A 814 -30.63 3.76 4.87
C TYR A 814 -30.35 3.38 3.43
N HIS A 815 -30.85 4.18 2.48
CA HIS A 815 -30.63 4.00 1.05
C HIS A 815 -29.95 5.23 0.45
N PHE A 816 -28.98 5.01 -0.42
CA PHE A 816 -28.29 6.08 -1.13
C PHE A 816 -27.70 5.56 -2.44
N PRO A 817 -27.60 6.43 -3.47
CA PRO A 817 -26.96 6.06 -4.72
C PRO A 817 -25.46 5.96 -4.55
N VAL A 818 -24.84 5.05 -5.30
CA VAL A 818 -23.38 4.90 -5.41
C VAL A 818 -22.93 4.88 -6.86
N ASN A 819 -21.81 5.50 -7.14
CA ASN A 819 -21.10 5.42 -8.42
C ASN A 819 -20.12 4.22 -8.43
N PRO A 820 -19.59 3.84 -9.59
CA PRO A 820 -18.59 2.78 -9.67
C PRO A 820 -17.40 3.02 -8.74
N GLN A 821 -17.08 2.04 -7.91
CA GLN A 821 -15.98 2.07 -6.95
C GLN A 821 -16.01 3.28 -6.00
N GLN A 822 -17.19 3.80 -5.67
CA GLN A 822 -17.32 4.94 -4.77
C GLN A 822 -17.03 4.55 -3.33
N ILE A 823 -16.19 5.36 -2.67
CA ILE A 823 -15.94 5.31 -1.23
C ILE A 823 -17.03 6.12 -0.53
N VAL A 824 -17.71 5.51 0.42
CA VAL A 824 -18.79 6.16 1.18
C VAL A 824 -18.46 6.13 2.66
N THR A 825 -18.57 7.28 3.31
CA THR A 825 -18.46 7.41 4.76
C THR A 825 -19.81 7.82 5.33
N LEU A 826 -20.28 7.04 6.29
CA LEU A 826 -21.47 7.32 7.06
C LEU A 826 -21.09 7.64 8.51
N ARG A 827 -21.73 8.65 9.09
CA ARG A 827 -21.62 8.98 10.50
C ARG A 827 -22.98 8.87 11.17
N PHE A 828 -23.01 8.30 12.37
CA PHE A 828 -24.20 8.14 13.18
C PHE A 828 -23.91 8.65 14.61
N GLY A 829 -24.83 9.37 15.22
CA GLY A 829 -24.70 9.76 16.63
C GLY A 829 -24.84 8.54 17.55
N ALA A 830 -23.87 8.26 18.37
CA ALA A 830 -23.81 7.03 19.17
C ALA A 830 -24.58 7.09 20.52
N GLY A 831 -25.10 8.24 20.92
CA GLY A 831 -25.82 8.39 22.19
C GLY A 831 -24.92 8.36 23.45
N SER A 832 -23.71 7.89 23.36
CA SER A 832 -22.65 7.93 24.39
C SER A 832 -21.35 8.36 23.75
N ALA A 833 -20.45 8.96 24.53
CA ALA A 833 -19.14 9.37 24.05
C ALA A 833 -18.05 8.35 24.47
N VAL A 834 -17.06 8.18 23.63
CA VAL A 834 -15.77 7.58 23.97
C VAL A 834 -14.69 8.65 23.95
N SER A 835 -13.54 8.39 24.57
CA SER A 835 -12.42 9.33 24.51
C SER A 835 -11.95 9.52 23.06
N VAL A 836 -11.56 10.75 22.74
CA VAL A 836 -10.86 11.03 21.48
C VAL A 836 -9.38 11.19 21.85
N PRO A 837 -8.53 10.26 21.39
CA PRO A 837 -7.12 10.31 21.77
C PRO A 837 -6.44 11.60 21.31
N GLU A 838 -5.59 12.15 22.18
CA GLU A 838 -4.74 13.27 21.77
C GLU A 838 -3.69 12.81 20.75
N PRO A 839 -3.36 13.67 19.78
CA PRO A 839 -2.31 13.36 18.83
C PRO A 839 -0.97 13.13 19.54
N ILE A 840 -0.27 12.05 19.19
CA ILE A 840 1.07 11.80 19.74
C ILE A 840 2.01 12.96 19.42
N ARG A 841 2.86 13.32 20.35
CA ARG A 841 3.86 14.39 20.19
C ARG A 841 5.28 13.92 20.47
N GLN A 842 5.41 12.73 21.03
CA GLN A 842 6.69 12.13 21.39
C GLN A 842 6.72 10.65 21.02
N TRP A 843 7.88 10.21 20.57
CA TRP A 843 8.08 8.81 20.19
C TRP A 843 8.07 7.85 21.38
N ASP A 844 8.39 8.32 22.59
CA ASP A 844 8.35 7.52 23.81
C ASP A 844 6.97 6.91 24.09
N GLU A 845 5.92 7.49 23.54
CA GLU A 845 4.57 6.93 23.62
C GLU A 845 4.41 5.60 22.85
N LEU A 846 5.27 5.37 21.85
CA LEU A 846 5.21 4.20 20.97
C LEU A 846 6.45 3.31 21.08
N VAL A 847 7.62 3.90 21.30
CA VAL A 847 8.91 3.21 21.29
C VAL A 847 9.20 2.60 22.65
N PRO A 848 9.48 1.28 22.75
CA PRO A 848 9.89 0.65 24.00
C PRO A 848 11.14 1.29 24.58
N SER A 849 11.20 1.37 25.92
CA SER A 849 12.38 1.85 26.65
C SER A 849 13.66 1.12 26.19
N GLY A 850 14.70 1.87 25.89
CA GLY A 850 16.00 1.36 25.42
C GLY A 850 16.12 1.14 23.90
N LYS A 851 15.02 1.27 23.14
CA LYS A 851 15.04 1.20 21.67
C LYS A 851 15.27 2.55 21.00
N LEU A 852 14.97 3.64 21.68
CA LEU A 852 15.28 5.00 21.24
C LEU A 852 16.47 5.51 22.04
N PRO A 853 17.63 5.80 21.41
CA PRO A 853 18.79 6.34 22.11
C PRO A 853 18.50 7.70 22.75
N ALA A 854 19.26 8.05 23.77
CA ALA A 854 19.17 9.35 24.38
C ALA A 854 19.42 10.47 23.36
N LEU A 855 18.64 11.56 23.45
CA LEU A 855 18.66 12.66 22.48
C LEU A 855 20.06 13.24 22.23
N HIS A 856 20.88 13.37 23.28
CA HIS A 856 22.23 13.93 23.17
C HIS A 856 23.22 13.04 22.39
N GLU A 857 22.97 11.73 22.25
CA GLU A 857 23.86 10.83 21.53
C GLU A 857 23.93 11.15 20.04
N TYR A 858 22.92 11.81 19.50
CA TYR A 858 22.81 12.13 18.08
C TYR A 858 22.69 13.63 17.79
N SER A 859 22.69 14.48 18.82
CA SER A 859 22.41 15.92 18.67
C SER A 859 23.40 16.64 17.77
N ASP A 860 24.65 16.16 17.73
CA ASP A 860 25.73 16.75 16.93
C ASP A 860 25.89 16.13 15.54
N GLN A 861 25.13 15.07 15.23
CA GLN A 861 25.21 14.44 13.91
C GLN A 861 24.61 15.35 12.85
N LYS A 862 25.37 15.63 11.81
CA LYS A 862 25.00 16.45 10.65
C LYS A 862 25.24 15.64 9.39
N GLY A 863 24.42 15.85 8.36
CA GLY A 863 24.65 15.26 7.06
C GLY A 863 23.73 14.09 6.69
N HIS A 864 24.11 13.39 5.66
CA HIS A 864 23.37 12.27 5.10
C HIS A 864 23.70 10.97 5.83
N PRO A 865 22.75 10.04 6.04
CA PRO A 865 23.04 8.73 6.66
C PRO A 865 24.18 7.95 5.98
N ARG A 866 24.37 8.10 4.68
CA ARG A 866 25.47 7.49 3.94
C ARG A 866 26.84 8.03 4.32
N ASP A 867 26.90 9.22 4.92
CA ASP A 867 28.15 9.84 5.35
C ASP A 867 28.54 9.39 6.77
N ALA A 868 27.60 8.80 7.49
CA ALA A 868 27.78 8.31 8.87
C ALA A 868 28.07 6.79 8.94
N ALA A 869 28.01 6.09 7.82
CA ALA A 869 28.39 4.69 7.66
C ALA A 869 29.84 4.60 7.18
#